data_d9e4f160a05cef2dbc98e730b5894f36
#
_entry.id   d9e4f160a05cef2dbc98e730b5894f36
#
_cell.length_a   1.000
_cell.length_b   1.000
_cell.length_c   1.000
_cell.angle_alpha   90.00
_cell.angle_beta   90.00
_cell.angle_gamma   90.00
#
_symmetry.space_group_name_H-M   'P 1'
#
loop_
_entity.id
_entity.type
_entity.pdbx_description
1 polymer ?
#
loop_
_entity_poly.entity_id
_entity_poly.type
_entity_poly.pdbx_seq_one_letter_code
_entity_poly.pdbx_strand_id
1 'polypeptide(L)'
;LLASFGKDPSDNYQDGLLELYKKIRPGEPLSVDSAESLLNSMFFDPRRYDLAKVGRYKFNKKLSFKYRLNGQVLAEDVVDTATGEILAEAGTKLDKESAMRIQNAAVPYVWVDGPDRKQKVLSNMMVELSAYVPFDPEEVGVTELVYYPALASILEEAGTDEESLKEAVRRNIHDLIPKHITKEDILASINYNMHLEEQVGNADDIDHLGNRRIRAVGELLQNQYRIGLSRMERVVRERMTTQDMDGITPQSLINIKPVTAAVKEFFGSSQLSQFMDQNNPLAELTHKRRLSALGPGGLSRDRAGFEVRDVHYTHYGRMCPIETPEGPNIGLINSLATYARVNQYGFIEAPYRVVDKTTDPSSPRVTDEVVYLTADEEDNFVVAQANEALDEEGHFIHNNVSGRFRTETSEFQKKTIDLMDVSPKMVFSVATAMIPFLENDDANRALMGSNMQRQAVPLLTTEAPAVGTGIEAKAAVDSGVCVVAKNAGVVERSASNEIIIRRDSDGNRDVYHLTKFKRSNQSNCYNQKPIVYKNDHVEAGEVIADGPSTSNGEIALGKNPLIGFMTWEGYNYEDAVLLSERLVQEDVYTSVHIEEYEAEARDTKLGPEEITRDVPGVGEDALKDLDERGIIRIGAEVRAGDILVGKVTPKGETELTAEEKLLRAIFGEKAREVRDTSLKVPHGAYGIIVDAKVFTRENGDELAPGVNQSVRIYIAQKRKISVGDKMAGRHGNKGVVSRVLPVEDMPFLPNGRPLDIVLNPLGVPSRMNIGQVLEIHLSLAAKALGFNVSTPVFDGANEDDIQDTLELANDYVNMEWDAFHEKYADLIKPEVMEYLGTHLEHRGLWKGVPISRTGKVQLRDGRTGEPFDSPTTIGHMHYLKLHHLVDDKIHARSTGPYALVTQQPLGGKAQFGGQRFGEMEVWALEAYGASY
;
A
#
# COMPACT_ATOMS: atom_id res chain seq x y z
N LEU A 1 19.81 -7.61 -41.25
CA LEU A 1 21.00 -8.45 -41.05
C LEU A 1 21.82 -8.61 -42.35
N LEU A 2 21.25 -9.08 -43.44
CA LEU A 2 21.98 -9.24 -44.74
C LEU A 2 22.57 -7.92 -45.24
N ALA A 3 21.83 -6.83 -45.13
CA ALA A 3 22.33 -5.51 -45.50
C ALA A 3 23.47 -5.05 -44.57
N SER A 4 23.39 -5.39 -43.29
CA SER A 4 24.44 -5.12 -42.30
C SER A 4 25.72 -5.91 -42.62
N PHE A 5 25.59 -7.21 -42.95
CA PHE A 5 26.72 -8.02 -43.39
C PHE A 5 27.34 -7.55 -44.68
N GLY A 6 26.51 -7.07 -45.62
CA GLY A 6 27.02 -6.49 -46.86
C GLY A 6 27.85 -5.21 -46.70
N LYS A 7 27.65 -4.48 -45.63
CA LYS A 7 28.43 -3.26 -45.29
C LYS A 7 29.57 -3.50 -44.31
N ASP A 8 29.64 -4.68 -43.71
CA ASP A 8 30.68 -5.03 -42.75
C ASP A 8 32.03 -5.25 -43.46
N PRO A 9 33.06 -4.48 -43.15
CA PRO A 9 34.38 -4.65 -43.74
C PRO A 9 35.22 -5.76 -43.12
N SER A 10 34.70 -6.42 -42.03
CA SER A 10 35.44 -7.48 -41.33
C SER A 10 35.31 -8.84 -42.03
N ASP A 11 36.41 -9.53 -42.23
CA ASP A 11 36.46 -10.86 -42.85
C ASP A 11 36.78 -11.99 -41.83
N ASN A 12 37.34 -11.64 -40.69
CA ASN A 12 37.73 -12.59 -39.66
C ASN A 12 37.42 -12.10 -38.24
N TYR A 13 37.67 -12.95 -37.27
CA TYR A 13 37.41 -12.64 -35.85
C TYR A 13 38.16 -11.41 -35.33
N GLN A 14 39.44 -11.29 -35.72
CA GLN A 14 40.29 -10.18 -35.25
C GLN A 14 39.85 -8.85 -35.85
N ASP A 15 39.52 -8.81 -37.13
CA ASP A 15 38.99 -7.64 -37.79
C ASP A 15 37.64 -7.21 -37.21
N GLY A 16 36.78 -8.17 -36.86
CA GLY A 16 35.51 -7.93 -36.20
C GLY A 16 35.69 -7.30 -34.84
N LEU A 17 36.62 -7.78 -34.03
CA LEU A 17 36.95 -7.21 -32.71
C LEU A 17 37.46 -5.77 -32.82
N LEU A 18 38.34 -5.49 -33.76
CA LEU A 18 38.89 -4.15 -34.00
C LEU A 18 37.82 -3.19 -34.47
N GLU A 19 36.91 -3.63 -35.32
CA GLU A 19 35.80 -2.80 -35.79
C GLU A 19 34.79 -2.46 -34.66
N LEU A 20 34.44 -3.42 -33.81
CA LEU A 20 33.64 -3.19 -32.64
C LEU A 20 34.28 -2.22 -31.64
N TYR A 21 35.60 -2.40 -31.41
CA TYR A 21 36.37 -1.52 -30.54
C TYR A 21 36.40 -0.07 -31.05
N LYS A 22 36.59 0.09 -32.35
CA LYS A 22 36.54 1.39 -33.02
C LYS A 22 35.21 2.08 -32.89
N LYS A 23 34.10 1.33 -32.92
CA LYS A 23 32.74 1.88 -32.74
C LYS A 23 32.43 2.24 -31.27
N ILE A 24 32.92 1.45 -30.32
CA ILE A 24 32.68 1.69 -28.89
C ILE A 24 33.58 2.79 -28.34
N ARG A 25 34.87 2.81 -28.75
CA ARG A 25 35.86 3.82 -28.33
C ARG A 25 36.53 4.47 -29.51
N PRO A 26 35.88 5.47 -30.12
CA PRO A 26 36.47 6.19 -31.26
C PRO A 26 37.75 6.92 -30.87
N GLY A 27 38.76 6.84 -31.71
CA GLY A 27 40.01 7.61 -31.56
C GLY A 27 41.08 7.01 -30.65
N GLU A 28 40.86 5.83 -30.08
CA GLU A 28 41.89 5.11 -29.33
C GLU A 28 42.72 4.18 -30.24
N PRO A 29 43.96 3.85 -29.84
CA PRO A 29 44.77 2.89 -30.57
C PRO A 29 44.11 1.52 -30.65
N LEU A 30 44.09 0.93 -31.84
CA LEU A 30 43.50 -0.38 -32.10
C LEU A 30 44.45 -1.51 -31.66
N SER A 31 43.96 -2.40 -30.77
CA SER A 31 44.67 -3.58 -30.35
C SER A 31 43.65 -4.72 -30.16
N VAL A 32 43.98 -5.92 -30.66
CA VAL A 32 43.15 -7.11 -30.51
C VAL A 32 42.95 -7.46 -29.03
N ASP A 33 44.00 -7.41 -28.22
CA ASP A 33 43.96 -7.74 -26.81
C ASP A 33 43.09 -6.76 -26.03
N SER A 34 43.17 -5.47 -26.31
CA SER A 34 42.34 -4.44 -25.69
C SER A 34 40.87 -4.57 -26.08
N ALA A 35 40.58 -4.90 -27.34
CA ALA A 35 39.23 -5.12 -27.84
C ALA A 35 38.59 -6.35 -27.20
N GLU A 36 39.32 -7.45 -27.13
CA GLU A 36 38.85 -8.68 -26.47
C GLU A 36 38.60 -8.47 -24.97
N SER A 37 39.53 -7.82 -24.28
CA SER A 37 39.40 -7.47 -22.88
C SER A 37 38.18 -6.58 -22.62
N LEU A 38 37.93 -5.58 -23.46
CA LEU A 38 36.78 -4.70 -23.34
C LEU A 38 35.46 -5.46 -23.51
N LEU A 39 35.35 -6.27 -24.56
CA LEU A 39 34.13 -7.03 -24.82
C LEU A 39 33.84 -8.07 -23.74
N ASN A 40 34.86 -8.79 -23.29
CA ASN A 40 34.71 -9.73 -22.17
C ASN A 40 34.27 -9.04 -20.90
N SER A 41 34.78 -7.87 -20.56
CA SER A 41 34.38 -7.11 -19.40
C SER A 41 32.97 -6.53 -19.50
N MET A 42 32.50 -6.23 -20.72
CA MET A 42 31.16 -5.68 -20.93
C MET A 42 30.05 -6.73 -20.82
N PHE A 43 30.26 -7.93 -21.34
CA PHE A 43 29.15 -8.90 -21.52
C PHE A 43 29.39 -10.23 -20.83
N PHE A 44 30.61 -10.70 -20.69
CA PHE A 44 30.92 -12.07 -20.27
C PHE A 44 31.61 -12.14 -18.90
N ASP A 45 31.89 -11.03 -18.26
CA ASP A 45 32.49 -11.01 -16.92
C ASP A 45 31.39 -11.04 -15.84
N PRO A 46 31.34 -12.10 -15.02
CA PRO A 46 30.34 -12.20 -13.94
C PRO A 46 30.46 -11.11 -12.88
N ARG A 47 31.61 -10.43 -12.80
CA ARG A 47 31.82 -9.32 -11.85
C ARG A 47 31.22 -8.00 -12.32
N ARG A 48 31.06 -7.81 -13.61
CA ARG A 48 30.61 -6.55 -14.21
C ARG A 48 29.22 -6.60 -14.83
N TYR A 49 28.82 -7.76 -15.33
CA TYR A 49 27.53 -7.96 -15.95
C TYR A 49 26.70 -8.92 -15.09
N ASP A 50 25.55 -8.47 -14.63
CA ASP A 50 24.67 -9.26 -13.79
C ASP A 50 23.23 -9.19 -14.32
N LEU A 51 22.77 -10.32 -14.89
CA LEU A 51 21.37 -10.51 -15.27
C LEU A 51 20.43 -10.64 -14.07
N ALA A 52 20.96 -10.88 -12.89
CA ALA A 52 20.27 -11.35 -11.72
C ALA A 52 19.57 -12.72 -11.95
N LYS A 53 18.97 -13.26 -10.92
CA LYS A 53 18.27 -14.52 -10.98
C LYS A 53 17.09 -14.47 -11.95
N VAL A 54 16.35 -13.37 -11.96
CA VAL A 54 15.19 -13.17 -12.82
C VAL A 54 15.56 -13.06 -14.29
N GLY A 55 16.66 -12.38 -14.61
CA GLY A 55 17.12 -12.25 -15.99
C GLY A 55 17.48 -13.60 -16.61
N ARG A 56 18.25 -14.43 -15.89
CA ARG A 56 18.57 -15.80 -16.32
C ARG A 56 17.31 -16.65 -16.48
N TYR A 57 16.40 -16.58 -15.53
CA TYR A 57 15.12 -17.29 -15.60
C TYR A 57 14.31 -16.89 -16.85
N LYS A 58 14.20 -15.61 -17.16
CA LYS A 58 13.46 -15.12 -18.34
C LYS A 58 14.13 -15.50 -19.65
N PHE A 59 15.46 -15.40 -19.73
CA PHE A 59 16.21 -15.90 -20.90
C PHE A 59 15.97 -17.36 -21.15
N ASN A 60 16.08 -18.18 -20.13
CA ASN A 60 15.87 -19.62 -20.24
C ASN A 60 14.43 -19.96 -20.66
N LYS A 61 13.45 -19.29 -20.06
CA LYS A 61 12.04 -19.47 -20.40
C LYS A 61 11.75 -19.08 -21.85
N LYS A 62 12.27 -17.93 -22.29
CA LYS A 62 12.03 -17.42 -23.65
C LYS A 62 12.73 -18.25 -24.72
N LEU A 63 13.96 -18.64 -24.47
CA LEU A 63 14.83 -19.36 -25.44
C LEU A 63 14.70 -20.88 -25.34
N SER A 64 13.94 -21.41 -24.40
CA SER A 64 13.72 -22.84 -24.25
C SER A 64 12.96 -23.44 -25.43
N PHE A 65 13.39 -24.60 -25.92
CA PHE A 65 12.69 -25.38 -26.95
C PHE A 65 11.28 -25.80 -26.52
N LYS A 66 11.06 -26.03 -25.25
CA LYS A 66 9.75 -26.34 -24.70
C LYS A 66 8.64 -25.37 -25.15
N TYR A 67 8.94 -24.09 -25.22
CA TYR A 67 7.98 -23.07 -25.62
C TYR A 67 8.06 -22.67 -27.07
N ARG A 68 9.27 -22.73 -27.67
CA ARG A 68 9.52 -22.34 -29.07
C ARG A 68 9.07 -23.41 -30.06
N LEU A 69 9.28 -24.67 -29.75
CA LEU A 69 8.99 -25.81 -30.64
C LEU A 69 7.62 -26.44 -30.42
N ASN A 70 6.89 -26.06 -29.36
CA ASN A 70 5.57 -26.61 -29.12
C ASN A 70 4.60 -26.28 -30.28
N GLY A 71 4.05 -27.31 -30.87
CA GLY A 71 3.14 -27.17 -32.02
C GLY A 71 3.83 -26.96 -33.37
N GLN A 72 5.16 -26.96 -33.43
CA GLN A 72 5.93 -26.90 -34.68
C GLN A 72 6.15 -28.31 -35.27
N VAL A 73 6.25 -28.37 -36.59
CA VAL A 73 6.54 -29.63 -37.35
C VAL A 73 8.00 -29.63 -37.73
N LEU A 74 8.69 -30.76 -37.49
CA LEU A 74 10.10 -30.91 -37.84
C LEU A 74 10.28 -31.02 -39.36
N ALA A 75 11.27 -30.33 -39.92
CA ALA A 75 11.65 -30.42 -41.31
C ALA A 75 12.69 -31.53 -41.58
N GLU A 76 13.50 -31.81 -40.56
CA GLU A 76 14.57 -32.82 -40.62
C GLU A 76 14.59 -33.66 -39.35
N ASP A 77 15.16 -34.86 -39.41
CA ASP A 77 15.33 -35.71 -38.24
C ASP A 77 16.25 -35.07 -37.20
N VAL A 78 15.87 -35.18 -35.94
CA VAL A 78 16.66 -34.71 -34.79
C VAL A 78 17.44 -35.86 -34.21
N VAL A 79 18.75 -35.79 -34.24
CA VAL A 79 19.69 -36.82 -33.81
C VAL A 79 20.41 -36.33 -32.54
N ASP A 80 20.48 -37.21 -31.53
CA ASP A 80 21.28 -36.96 -30.35
C ASP A 80 22.77 -36.93 -30.72
N THR A 81 23.44 -35.82 -30.48
CA THR A 81 24.87 -35.63 -30.83
C THR A 81 25.79 -36.53 -30.01
N ALA A 82 25.40 -37.07 -28.88
CA ALA A 82 26.20 -37.91 -28.02
C ALA A 82 26.05 -39.41 -28.35
N THR A 83 24.85 -39.87 -28.64
CA THR A 83 24.53 -41.28 -28.82
C THR A 83 24.27 -41.67 -30.27
N GLY A 84 23.94 -40.70 -31.13
CA GLY A 84 23.56 -40.94 -32.52
C GLY A 84 22.14 -41.47 -32.69
N GLU A 85 21.31 -41.55 -31.67
CA GLU A 85 19.93 -41.96 -31.73
C GLU A 85 19.04 -40.85 -32.31
N ILE A 86 18.03 -41.26 -33.09
CA ILE A 86 17.02 -40.35 -33.63
C ILE A 86 16.01 -40.05 -32.53
N LEU A 87 15.98 -38.81 -32.03
CA LEU A 87 15.07 -38.35 -30.99
C LEU A 87 13.66 -38.09 -31.54
N ALA A 88 13.57 -37.57 -32.75
CA ALA A 88 12.32 -37.34 -33.45
C ALA A 88 12.54 -37.35 -34.97
N GLU A 89 11.57 -37.89 -35.69
CA GLU A 89 11.63 -38.00 -37.16
C GLU A 89 11.08 -36.75 -37.84
N ALA A 90 11.52 -36.51 -39.09
CA ALA A 90 11.00 -35.44 -39.92
C ALA A 90 9.48 -35.56 -40.12
N GLY A 91 8.76 -34.43 -40.09
CA GLY A 91 7.32 -34.38 -40.21
C GLY A 91 6.52 -34.62 -38.93
N THR A 92 7.21 -34.89 -37.80
CA THR A 92 6.57 -35.03 -36.47
C THR A 92 6.20 -33.67 -35.90
N LYS A 93 4.96 -33.55 -35.47
CA LYS A 93 4.52 -32.35 -34.69
C LYS A 93 4.95 -32.49 -33.24
N LEU A 94 5.75 -31.55 -32.77
CA LEU A 94 6.30 -31.58 -31.42
C LEU A 94 5.28 -31.09 -30.37
N ASP A 95 5.23 -31.77 -29.24
CA ASP A 95 4.60 -31.34 -28.02
C ASP A 95 5.65 -30.85 -27.01
N LYS A 96 5.19 -30.38 -25.85
CA LYS A 96 6.10 -29.84 -24.81
C LYS A 96 7.08 -30.88 -24.27
N GLU A 97 6.66 -32.13 -24.14
CA GLU A 97 7.51 -33.23 -23.64
C GLU A 97 8.59 -33.64 -24.64
N SER A 98 8.22 -33.73 -25.92
CA SER A 98 9.19 -34.05 -26.98
C SER A 98 10.19 -32.93 -27.17
N ALA A 99 9.74 -31.66 -27.11
CA ALA A 99 10.63 -30.51 -27.17
C ALA A 99 11.61 -30.45 -25.98
N MET A 100 11.15 -30.85 -24.79
CA MET A 100 12.00 -30.88 -23.61
C MET A 100 13.04 -32.01 -23.67
N ARG A 101 12.68 -33.17 -24.21
CA ARG A 101 13.64 -34.23 -24.45
C ARG A 101 14.74 -33.83 -25.44
N ILE A 102 14.38 -33.10 -26.49
CA ILE A 102 15.35 -32.60 -27.46
C ILE A 102 16.29 -31.59 -26.78
N GLN A 103 15.76 -30.71 -25.95
CA GLN A 103 16.57 -29.75 -25.22
C GLN A 103 17.51 -30.40 -24.22
N ASN A 104 17.05 -31.40 -23.47
CA ASN A 104 17.87 -32.16 -22.50
C ASN A 104 18.96 -32.99 -23.16
N ALA A 105 18.81 -33.35 -24.42
CA ALA A 105 19.86 -33.99 -25.22
C ALA A 105 20.96 -33.02 -25.68
N ALA A 106 20.84 -31.75 -25.34
CA ALA A 106 21.79 -30.69 -25.71
C ALA A 106 22.02 -30.57 -27.23
N VAL A 107 20.94 -30.69 -27.98
CA VAL A 107 20.99 -30.51 -29.45
C VAL A 107 21.17 -29.02 -29.77
N PRO A 108 22.22 -28.63 -30.52
CA PRO A 108 22.49 -27.18 -30.72
C PRO A 108 21.47 -26.50 -31.62
N TYR A 109 20.84 -27.21 -32.54
CA TYR A 109 19.82 -26.63 -33.42
C TYR A 109 18.83 -27.69 -33.90
N VAL A 110 17.67 -27.22 -34.34
CA VAL A 110 16.59 -28.05 -34.89
C VAL A 110 16.05 -27.34 -36.13
N TRP A 111 15.77 -28.10 -37.20
CA TRP A 111 15.10 -27.56 -38.37
C TRP A 111 13.59 -27.79 -38.26
N VAL A 112 12.80 -26.71 -38.41
CA VAL A 112 11.35 -26.76 -38.43
C VAL A 112 10.80 -26.26 -39.75
N ASP A 113 9.62 -26.72 -40.13
CA ASP A 113 8.92 -26.24 -41.32
C ASP A 113 8.23 -24.93 -41.00
N GLY A 114 8.65 -23.86 -41.67
CA GLY A 114 7.98 -22.57 -41.63
C GLY A 114 6.98 -22.41 -42.77
N PRO A 115 6.20 -21.30 -42.80
CA PRO A 115 5.21 -21.04 -43.85
C PRO A 115 5.79 -21.02 -45.27
N ASP A 116 6.98 -20.46 -45.44
CA ASP A 116 7.61 -20.27 -46.75
C ASP A 116 8.91 -21.08 -46.93
N ARG A 117 9.58 -21.46 -45.88
CA ARG A 117 10.87 -22.16 -45.93
C ARG A 117 11.17 -22.91 -44.61
N LYS A 118 12.14 -23.82 -44.68
CA LYS A 118 12.71 -24.43 -43.46
C LYS A 118 13.48 -23.42 -42.63
N GLN A 119 13.28 -23.52 -41.30
CA GLN A 119 13.88 -22.58 -40.35
C GLN A 119 14.76 -23.31 -39.35
N LYS A 120 15.95 -22.77 -39.12
CA LYS A 120 16.89 -23.26 -38.13
C LYS A 120 16.65 -22.58 -36.80
N VAL A 121 16.24 -23.34 -35.80
CA VAL A 121 16.01 -22.86 -34.42
C VAL A 121 17.21 -23.21 -33.57
N LEU A 122 17.92 -22.22 -33.07
CA LEU A 122 19.11 -22.40 -32.24
C LEU A 122 18.77 -22.49 -30.76
N SER A 123 19.45 -23.41 -30.06
CA SER A 123 19.35 -23.56 -28.60
C SER A 123 20.32 -22.63 -27.88
N ASN A 124 19.96 -22.24 -26.66
CA ASN A 124 20.90 -21.56 -25.75
C ASN A 124 21.72 -22.56 -24.90
N MET A 125 21.67 -23.85 -25.20
CA MET A 125 22.40 -24.90 -24.51
C MET A 125 22.13 -24.99 -23.00
N MET A 126 20.94 -24.67 -22.57
CA MET A 126 20.50 -24.85 -21.18
C MET A 126 19.71 -26.15 -21.06
N VAL A 127 20.09 -27.01 -20.10
CA VAL A 127 19.51 -28.34 -19.89
C VAL A 127 19.07 -28.51 -18.43
N GLU A 128 18.18 -29.47 -18.17
CA GLU A 128 17.82 -29.86 -16.81
C GLU A 128 18.91 -30.72 -16.19
N LEU A 129 19.35 -30.35 -14.99
CA LEU A 129 20.39 -31.11 -14.28
C LEU A 129 19.92 -32.55 -13.95
N SER A 130 18.64 -32.73 -13.66
CA SER A 130 18.05 -34.05 -13.33
C SER A 130 18.23 -35.10 -14.42
N ALA A 131 18.41 -34.70 -15.66
CA ALA A 131 18.64 -35.61 -16.78
C ALA A 131 20.06 -36.20 -16.80
N TYR A 132 21.00 -35.63 -16.09
CA TYR A 132 22.44 -35.99 -16.13
C TYR A 132 22.99 -36.50 -14.80
N VAL A 133 22.28 -36.32 -13.70
CA VAL A 133 22.73 -36.69 -12.36
C VAL A 133 21.76 -37.66 -11.69
N PRO A 134 22.24 -38.58 -10.82
CA PRO A 134 21.39 -39.58 -10.16
C PRO A 134 20.64 -39.05 -8.92
N PHE A 135 20.95 -37.85 -8.47
CA PHE A 135 20.36 -37.25 -7.26
C PHE A 135 19.41 -36.10 -7.61
N ASP A 136 18.61 -35.70 -6.63
CA ASP A 136 17.70 -34.55 -6.79
C ASP A 136 18.52 -33.22 -6.85
N PRO A 137 18.38 -32.43 -7.93
CA PRO A 137 19.05 -31.12 -8.04
C PRO A 137 18.81 -30.16 -6.88
N GLU A 138 17.66 -30.23 -6.21
CA GLU A 138 17.35 -29.38 -5.04
C GLU A 138 18.31 -29.61 -3.87
N GLU A 139 18.85 -30.80 -3.70
CA GLU A 139 19.83 -31.13 -2.66
C GLU A 139 21.13 -30.31 -2.77
N VAL A 140 21.48 -29.89 -3.97
CA VAL A 140 22.67 -29.08 -4.27
C VAL A 140 22.31 -27.60 -4.51
N GLY A 141 21.04 -27.21 -4.32
CA GLY A 141 20.57 -25.84 -4.48
C GLY A 141 20.33 -25.40 -5.92
N VAL A 142 20.21 -26.34 -6.87
CA VAL A 142 19.92 -26.06 -8.27
C VAL A 142 18.42 -26.23 -8.52
N THR A 143 17.76 -25.15 -8.86
CA THR A 143 16.31 -25.12 -9.17
C THR A 143 16.02 -24.67 -10.61
N GLU A 144 17.04 -24.31 -11.36
CA GLU A 144 16.96 -23.74 -12.70
C GLU A 144 17.67 -24.63 -13.74
N LEU A 145 17.49 -24.33 -15.02
CA LEU A 145 18.27 -24.96 -16.09
C LEU A 145 19.75 -24.60 -15.93
N VAL A 146 20.63 -25.53 -16.25
CA VAL A 146 22.08 -25.36 -16.17
C VAL A 146 22.72 -25.30 -17.55
N TYR A 147 23.86 -24.60 -17.64
CA TYR A 147 24.62 -24.44 -18.88
C TYR A 147 25.37 -25.74 -19.22
N TYR A 148 25.01 -26.38 -20.31
CA TYR A 148 25.52 -27.70 -20.68
C TYR A 148 27.05 -27.75 -20.86
N PRO A 149 27.74 -26.80 -21.53
CA PRO A 149 29.20 -26.88 -21.66
C PRO A 149 29.93 -26.91 -20.31
N ALA A 150 29.48 -26.17 -19.33
CA ALA A 150 30.02 -26.23 -17.97
C ALA A 150 29.70 -27.54 -17.27
N LEU A 151 28.49 -28.03 -17.46
CA LEU A 151 28.08 -29.33 -16.91
C LEU A 151 28.89 -30.49 -17.49
N ALA A 152 29.15 -30.48 -18.78
CA ALA A 152 29.96 -31.50 -19.42
C ALA A 152 31.38 -31.55 -18.83
N SER A 153 32.01 -30.43 -18.62
CA SER A 153 33.32 -30.31 -17.96
C SER A 153 33.30 -30.86 -16.54
N ILE A 154 32.26 -30.58 -15.78
CA ILE A 154 32.09 -31.08 -14.40
C ILE A 154 31.89 -32.59 -14.38
N LEU A 155 31.09 -33.15 -15.28
CA LEU A 155 30.87 -34.60 -15.38
C LEU A 155 32.13 -35.35 -15.76
N GLU A 156 32.97 -34.79 -16.62
CA GLU A 156 34.27 -35.34 -16.99
C GLU A 156 35.26 -35.36 -15.79
N GLU A 157 35.29 -34.29 -15.02
CA GLU A 157 36.19 -34.13 -13.86
C GLU A 157 35.78 -34.99 -12.65
N ALA A 158 34.49 -35.04 -12.32
CA ALA A 158 33.99 -35.68 -11.10
C ALA A 158 33.74 -37.19 -11.23
N GLY A 159 33.64 -37.69 -12.45
CA GLY A 159 33.38 -39.11 -12.68
C GLY A 159 31.97 -39.54 -12.26
N THR A 160 31.81 -40.79 -11.82
CA THR A 160 30.49 -41.40 -11.51
C THR A 160 30.13 -41.44 -10.03
N ASP A 161 30.99 -40.96 -9.16
CA ASP A 161 30.75 -40.93 -7.72
C ASP A 161 29.78 -39.80 -7.34
N GLU A 162 28.68 -40.15 -6.68
CA GLU A 162 27.59 -39.26 -6.36
C GLU A 162 28.03 -38.10 -5.43
N GLU A 163 28.82 -38.36 -4.38
CA GLU A 163 29.29 -37.34 -3.46
C GLU A 163 30.28 -36.38 -4.13
N SER A 164 31.16 -36.91 -4.97
CA SER A 164 32.10 -36.06 -5.74
C SER A 164 31.36 -35.18 -6.74
N LEU A 165 30.29 -35.68 -7.39
CA LEU A 165 29.42 -34.89 -8.25
C LEU A 165 28.68 -33.80 -7.51
N LYS A 166 28.12 -34.11 -6.34
CA LYS A 166 27.44 -33.10 -5.51
C LYS A 166 28.38 -31.99 -5.11
N GLU A 167 29.60 -32.31 -4.67
CA GLU A 167 30.58 -31.31 -4.29
C GLU A 167 31.09 -30.49 -5.48
N ALA A 168 31.32 -31.09 -6.62
CA ALA A 168 31.72 -30.40 -7.85
C ALA A 168 30.63 -29.44 -8.35
N VAL A 169 29.38 -29.87 -8.31
CA VAL A 169 28.22 -29.01 -8.66
C VAL A 169 28.10 -27.81 -7.69
N ARG A 170 28.24 -28.06 -6.38
CA ARG A 170 28.20 -26.95 -5.39
C ARG A 170 29.33 -25.96 -5.60
N ARG A 171 30.50 -26.42 -5.94
CA ARG A 171 31.68 -25.58 -6.18
C ARG A 171 31.53 -24.74 -7.42
N ASN A 172 30.97 -25.27 -8.48
CA ASN A 172 30.87 -24.63 -9.79
C ASN A 172 29.46 -24.12 -10.12
N ILE A 173 28.60 -23.88 -9.12
CA ILE A 173 27.22 -23.44 -9.33
C ILE A 173 27.13 -22.12 -10.12
N HIS A 174 28.09 -21.24 -9.96
CA HIS A 174 28.12 -19.96 -10.67
C HIS A 174 28.43 -20.13 -12.18
N ASP A 175 29.16 -21.15 -12.55
CA ASP A 175 29.42 -21.48 -13.97
C ASP A 175 28.26 -22.27 -14.59
N LEU A 176 27.57 -23.08 -13.79
CA LEU A 176 26.39 -23.83 -14.23
C LEU A 176 25.19 -22.93 -14.49
N ILE A 177 24.99 -21.94 -13.64
CA ILE A 177 23.91 -20.94 -13.78
C ILE A 177 24.56 -19.58 -13.99
N PRO A 178 25.02 -19.25 -15.23
CA PRO A 178 25.71 -17.99 -15.47
C PRO A 178 24.75 -16.82 -15.35
N LYS A 179 25.14 -15.83 -14.54
CA LYS A 179 24.41 -14.56 -14.39
C LYS A 179 24.86 -13.51 -15.41
N HIS A 180 25.77 -13.86 -16.29
CA HIS A 180 26.18 -13.08 -17.43
C HIS A 180 25.62 -13.67 -18.73
N ILE A 181 25.69 -12.90 -19.82
CA ILE A 181 25.29 -13.36 -21.15
C ILE A 181 26.30 -14.40 -21.67
N THR A 182 25.84 -15.45 -22.32
CA THR A 182 26.67 -16.42 -23.03
C THR A 182 26.58 -16.19 -24.54
N LYS A 183 27.51 -16.78 -25.30
CA LYS A 183 27.49 -16.69 -26.78
C LYS A 183 26.23 -17.31 -27.36
N GLU A 184 25.82 -18.44 -26.79
CA GLU A 184 24.62 -19.17 -27.19
C GLU A 184 23.34 -18.33 -26.92
N ASP A 185 23.29 -17.60 -25.82
CA ASP A 185 22.19 -16.67 -25.52
C ASP A 185 22.06 -15.58 -26.60
N ILE A 186 23.19 -14.99 -27.03
CA ILE A 186 23.20 -13.96 -28.06
C ILE A 186 22.68 -14.53 -29.38
N LEU A 187 23.23 -15.64 -29.83
CA LEU A 187 22.81 -16.29 -31.07
C LEU A 187 21.35 -16.72 -31.05
N ALA A 188 20.91 -17.34 -29.98
CA ALA A 188 19.54 -17.77 -29.81
C ALA A 188 18.55 -16.60 -29.76
N SER A 189 18.93 -15.50 -29.15
CA SER A 189 18.12 -14.28 -29.08
C SER A 189 17.95 -13.62 -30.44
N ILE A 190 19.02 -13.51 -31.23
CA ILE A 190 18.97 -12.99 -32.60
C ILE A 190 18.11 -13.90 -33.47
N ASN A 191 18.29 -15.21 -33.35
CA ASN A 191 17.52 -16.22 -34.07
C ASN A 191 16.03 -16.13 -33.73
N TYR A 192 15.69 -15.98 -32.43
CA TYR A 192 14.32 -15.78 -31.98
C TYR A 192 13.68 -14.54 -32.59
N ASN A 193 14.39 -13.42 -32.57
CA ASN A 193 13.89 -12.16 -33.14
C ASN A 193 13.64 -12.25 -34.66
N MET A 194 14.52 -12.96 -35.39
CA MET A 194 14.33 -13.18 -36.81
C MET A 194 13.11 -14.07 -37.13
N HIS A 195 12.81 -15.02 -36.27
CA HIS A 195 11.74 -15.95 -36.51
C HIS A 195 10.34 -15.47 -36.05
N LEU A 196 10.25 -14.29 -35.43
CA LEU A 196 8.95 -13.72 -35.02
C LEU A 196 8.02 -13.48 -36.22
N GLU A 197 8.57 -13.05 -37.37
CA GLU A 197 7.80 -12.85 -38.60
C GLU A 197 7.27 -14.15 -39.20
N GLU A 198 7.96 -15.25 -38.94
CA GLU A 198 7.67 -16.57 -39.49
C GLU A 198 6.91 -17.49 -38.53
N GLN A 199 6.32 -16.94 -37.48
CA GLN A 199 5.47 -17.60 -36.51
C GLN A 199 6.15 -18.69 -35.63
N VAL A 200 7.46 -18.67 -35.54
CA VAL A 200 8.23 -19.46 -34.58
C VAL A 200 8.57 -18.60 -33.37
N GLY A 201 7.68 -18.56 -32.41
CA GLY A 201 7.74 -17.66 -31.27
C GLY A 201 6.68 -16.55 -31.36
N ASN A 202 6.48 -15.83 -30.28
CA ASN A 202 5.48 -14.77 -30.15
C ASN A 202 6.14 -13.49 -29.66
N ALA A 203 5.64 -12.35 -30.14
CA ALA A 203 5.99 -11.03 -29.60
C ALA A 203 5.43 -10.89 -28.19
N ASP A 204 6.17 -10.24 -27.30
CA ASP A 204 5.76 -10.00 -25.93
C ASP A 204 4.85 -8.81 -25.83
N ASP A 205 3.84 -8.92 -24.95
CA ASP A 205 3.06 -7.79 -24.50
C ASP A 205 3.78 -7.14 -23.32
N ILE A 206 4.18 -5.88 -23.45
CA ILE A 206 4.93 -5.14 -22.43
C ILE A 206 4.12 -4.98 -21.15
N ASP A 207 2.80 -4.83 -21.25
CA ASP A 207 1.90 -4.58 -20.12
C ASP A 207 1.44 -5.86 -19.40
N HIS A 208 1.76 -7.02 -19.94
CA HIS A 208 1.47 -8.31 -19.33
C HIS A 208 2.27 -8.49 -18.04
N LEU A 209 1.62 -8.90 -16.95
CA LEU A 209 2.28 -9.06 -15.65
C LEU A 209 3.28 -10.22 -15.60
N GLY A 210 3.34 -11.06 -16.60
CA GLY A 210 4.43 -12.01 -16.83
C GLY A 210 5.74 -11.32 -17.27
N ASN A 211 5.67 -10.11 -17.77
CA ASN A 211 6.81 -9.29 -18.23
C ASN A 211 7.06 -8.07 -17.34
N ARG A 212 6.15 -7.76 -16.42
CA ARG A 212 6.29 -6.69 -15.41
C ARG A 212 6.44 -7.34 -14.06
N ARG A 213 7.58 -7.12 -13.44
CA ARG A 213 7.87 -7.66 -12.12
C ARG A 213 7.97 -6.56 -11.07
N ILE A 214 7.92 -6.96 -9.82
CA ILE A 214 8.05 -6.08 -8.68
C ILE A 214 9.47 -6.18 -8.14
N ARG A 215 10.07 -5.04 -7.93
CA ARG A 215 11.35 -4.91 -7.24
C ARG A 215 11.07 -4.53 -5.79
N ALA A 216 11.26 -5.48 -4.90
CA ALA A 216 11.07 -5.26 -3.48
C ALA A 216 12.22 -4.46 -2.85
N VAL A 217 12.01 -4.02 -1.62
CA VAL A 217 13.02 -3.26 -0.84
C VAL A 217 14.36 -3.99 -0.75
N GLY A 218 14.35 -5.31 -0.59
CA GLY A 218 15.57 -6.11 -0.50
C GLY A 218 16.46 -6.03 -1.72
N GLU A 219 15.88 -6.08 -2.92
CA GLU A 219 16.62 -5.94 -4.17
C GLU A 219 17.21 -4.53 -4.34
N LEU A 220 16.44 -3.49 -4.05
CA LEU A 220 16.88 -2.11 -4.12
C LEU A 220 18.01 -1.82 -3.12
N LEU A 221 17.86 -2.31 -1.91
CA LEU A 221 18.87 -2.17 -0.86
C LEU A 221 20.14 -2.93 -1.20
N GLN A 222 20.04 -4.13 -1.78
CA GLN A 222 21.18 -4.91 -2.24
C GLN A 222 22.00 -4.14 -3.28
N ASN A 223 21.37 -3.48 -4.23
CA ASN A 223 22.05 -2.68 -5.24
C ASN A 223 22.82 -1.50 -4.61
N GLN A 224 22.21 -0.81 -3.65
CA GLN A 224 22.88 0.28 -2.92
C GLN A 224 24.04 -0.23 -2.06
N TYR A 225 23.86 -1.34 -1.40
CA TYR A 225 24.90 -1.98 -0.61
C TYR A 225 26.08 -2.40 -1.46
N ARG A 226 25.82 -2.96 -2.63
CA ARG A 226 26.87 -3.32 -3.63
C ARG A 226 27.67 -2.08 -4.06
N ILE A 227 27.01 -0.95 -4.34
CA ILE A 227 27.67 0.31 -4.69
C ILE A 227 28.57 0.78 -3.55
N GLY A 228 28.07 0.73 -2.33
CA GLY A 228 28.83 1.08 -1.12
C GLY A 228 30.06 0.21 -0.94
N LEU A 229 29.94 -1.12 -1.08
CA LEU A 229 31.06 -2.05 -1.01
C LEU A 229 32.09 -1.83 -2.12
N SER A 230 31.66 -1.52 -3.33
CA SER A 230 32.57 -1.21 -4.46
C SER A 230 33.41 0.05 -4.19
N ARG A 231 32.78 1.07 -3.62
CA ARG A 231 33.48 2.28 -3.18
C ARG A 231 34.45 2.01 -2.05
N MET A 232 34.07 1.18 -1.09
CA MET A 232 34.92 0.76 0.00
C MET A 232 36.13 -0.02 -0.51
N GLU A 233 35.94 -0.95 -1.45
CA GLU A 233 37.02 -1.70 -2.09
C GLU A 233 38.04 -0.76 -2.76
N ARG A 234 37.55 0.24 -3.47
CA ARG A 234 38.41 1.24 -4.13
C ARG A 234 39.27 1.99 -3.11
N VAL A 235 38.67 2.43 -2.00
CA VAL A 235 39.39 3.13 -0.91
C VAL A 235 40.43 2.21 -0.26
N VAL A 236 40.11 0.95 -0.06
CA VAL A 236 41.03 -0.04 0.49
C VAL A 236 42.24 -0.25 -0.43
N ARG A 237 41.99 -0.40 -1.72
CA ARG A 237 43.09 -0.53 -2.70
C ARG A 237 44.00 0.69 -2.73
N GLU A 238 43.43 1.88 -2.72
CA GLU A 238 44.17 3.15 -2.68
C GLU A 238 45.02 3.24 -1.43
N ARG A 239 44.50 2.89 -0.26
CA ARG A 239 45.25 2.86 1.00
C ARG A 239 46.36 1.82 1.03
N MET A 240 46.12 0.64 0.42
CA MET A 240 47.16 -0.40 0.30
C MET A 240 48.35 0.05 -0.53
N THR A 241 48.15 0.91 -1.52
CA THR A 241 49.21 1.44 -2.39
C THR A 241 49.95 2.64 -1.80
N THR A 242 49.31 3.40 -0.88
CA THR A 242 49.82 4.67 -0.37
C THR A 242 50.39 4.58 1.06
N GLN A 243 50.02 3.57 1.83
CA GLN A 243 50.50 3.40 3.21
C GLN A 243 51.71 2.47 3.33
N ASP A 244 52.57 2.72 4.33
CA ASP A 244 53.68 1.83 4.67
C ASP A 244 53.17 0.44 5.07
N MET A 245 53.86 -0.58 4.59
CA MET A 245 53.52 -1.98 4.85
C MET A 245 53.71 -2.41 6.30
N ASP A 246 54.52 -1.67 7.06
CA ASP A 246 54.81 -1.97 8.47
C ASP A 246 53.69 -1.47 9.39
N GLY A 247 53.02 -2.40 10.05
CA GLY A 247 51.97 -2.08 11.02
C GLY A 247 50.56 -1.89 10.44
N ILE A 248 50.30 -2.28 9.18
CA ILE A 248 48.98 -2.26 8.58
C ILE A 248 48.10 -3.35 9.23
N THR A 249 46.94 -2.92 9.72
CA THR A 249 45.87 -3.82 10.21
C THR A 249 44.64 -3.71 9.31
N PRO A 250 43.80 -4.74 9.26
CA PRO A 250 42.53 -4.63 8.50
C PRO A 250 41.66 -3.44 8.92
N GLN A 251 41.66 -3.09 10.20
CA GLN A 251 40.90 -1.94 10.73
C GLN A 251 41.42 -0.59 10.21
N SER A 252 42.71 -0.45 9.97
CA SER A 252 43.29 0.78 9.43
C SER A 252 43.02 0.98 7.93
N LEU A 253 42.77 -0.12 7.20
CA LEU A 253 42.51 -0.12 5.77
C LEU A 253 41.01 0.05 5.45
N ILE A 254 40.14 -0.55 6.27
CA ILE A 254 38.72 -0.56 5.99
C ILE A 254 38.07 0.75 6.46
N ASN A 255 37.36 1.42 5.55
CA ASN A 255 36.55 2.58 5.85
C ASN A 255 35.09 2.26 5.60
N ILE A 256 34.25 2.25 6.63
CA ILE A 256 32.81 1.92 6.55
C ILE A 256 31.95 3.08 6.06
N LYS A 257 32.50 4.30 5.99
CA LYS A 257 31.73 5.50 5.60
C LYS A 257 31.05 5.39 4.22
N PRO A 258 31.67 4.87 3.15
CA PRO A 258 31.00 4.72 1.86
C PRO A 258 29.76 3.84 1.91
N VAL A 259 29.80 2.74 2.65
CA VAL A 259 28.65 1.83 2.82
C VAL A 259 27.54 2.51 3.61
N THR A 260 27.87 3.14 4.72
CA THR A 260 26.93 3.91 5.55
C THR A 260 26.28 5.03 4.74
N ALA A 261 27.05 5.76 3.93
CA ALA A 261 26.55 6.83 3.08
C ALA A 261 25.60 6.31 2.01
N ALA A 262 25.92 5.18 1.36
CA ALA A 262 25.04 4.57 0.34
C ALA A 262 23.71 4.12 0.92
N VAL A 263 23.70 3.48 2.09
CA VAL A 263 22.47 3.05 2.78
C VAL A 263 21.64 4.24 3.23
N LYS A 264 22.26 5.27 3.80
CA LYS A 264 21.56 6.50 4.19
C LYS A 264 20.98 7.25 2.99
N GLU A 265 21.68 7.29 1.89
CA GLU A 265 21.17 7.90 0.64
C GLU A 265 19.93 7.17 0.13
N PHE A 266 19.94 5.84 0.17
CA PHE A 266 18.77 5.06 -0.22
C PHE A 266 17.55 5.37 0.64
N PHE A 267 17.67 5.27 1.96
CA PHE A 267 16.53 5.51 2.87
C PHE A 267 16.11 6.97 2.98
N GLY A 268 17.02 7.91 2.74
CA GLY A 268 16.73 9.33 2.89
C GLY A 268 16.34 10.06 1.61
N SER A 269 16.79 9.59 0.45
CA SER A 269 16.65 10.32 -0.82
C SER A 269 16.02 9.52 -1.94
N SER A 270 15.73 8.24 -1.75
CA SER A 270 15.06 7.45 -2.78
C SER A 270 13.60 7.87 -2.95
N GLN A 271 13.14 7.95 -4.19
CA GLN A 271 11.72 8.22 -4.50
C GLN A 271 10.78 7.15 -3.95
N LEU A 272 11.25 5.92 -3.78
CA LEU A 272 10.47 4.79 -3.29
C LEU A 272 10.46 4.69 -1.76
N SER A 273 11.42 5.32 -1.09
CA SER A 273 11.42 5.45 0.37
C SER A 273 10.59 6.66 0.76
N GLN A 274 9.37 6.43 1.23
CA GLN A 274 8.39 7.47 1.49
C GLN A 274 8.03 7.53 2.98
N PHE A 275 7.59 8.71 3.40
CA PHE A 275 7.03 8.93 4.72
C PHE A 275 5.72 8.14 4.83
N MET A 276 5.62 7.26 5.83
CA MET A 276 4.48 6.36 5.98
C MET A 276 3.19 7.14 6.23
N ASP A 277 2.15 6.81 5.47
CA ASP A 277 0.81 7.30 5.69
C ASP A 277 0.21 6.59 6.92
N GLN A 278 0.04 7.32 8.01
CA GLN A 278 -0.31 6.80 9.33
C GLN A 278 -1.60 7.43 9.88
N ASN A 279 -2.50 7.88 9.02
CA ASN A 279 -3.80 8.42 9.43
C ASN A 279 -4.62 7.40 10.22
N ASN A 280 -4.65 6.17 9.75
CA ASN A 280 -5.41 5.06 10.33
C ASN A 280 -4.75 3.72 9.96
N PRO A 281 -5.13 2.61 10.58
CA PRO A 281 -4.54 1.30 10.28
C PRO A 281 -4.65 0.89 8.81
N LEU A 282 -5.76 1.21 8.17
CA LEU A 282 -5.97 0.91 6.75
C LEU A 282 -4.99 1.66 5.86
N ALA A 283 -4.71 2.93 6.17
CA ALA A 283 -3.73 3.74 5.44
C ALA A 283 -2.32 3.15 5.52
N GLU A 284 -1.91 2.70 6.70
CA GLU A 284 -0.64 2.00 6.91
C GLU A 284 -0.55 0.72 6.09
N LEU A 285 -1.56 -0.13 6.20
CA LEU A 285 -1.62 -1.41 5.50
C LEU A 285 -1.58 -1.24 3.99
N THR A 286 -2.37 -0.30 3.47
CA THR A 286 -2.42 0.00 2.04
C THR A 286 -1.10 0.58 1.53
N HIS A 287 -0.46 1.46 2.30
CA HIS A 287 0.83 2.02 1.93
C HIS A 287 1.93 0.95 1.80
N LYS A 288 1.93 -0.03 2.70
CA LYS A 288 2.87 -1.16 2.67
C LYS A 288 2.64 -2.12 1.50
N ARG A 289 1.45 -2.14 0.92
CA ARG A 289 1.05 -2.99 -0.22
C ARG A 289 0.98 -2.23 -1.54
N ARG A 290 1.57 -1.05 -1.61
CA ARG A 290 1.51 -0.19 -2.80
C ARG A 290 2.55 -0.60 -3.85
N LEU A 291 2.12 -0.61 -5.11
CA LEU A 291 2.94 -0.91 -6.27
C LEU A 291 3.11 0.36 -7.10
N SER A 292 4.34 0.83 -7.25
CA SER A 292 4.66 2.04 -8.02
C SER A 292 5.38 1.70 -9.32
N ALA A 293 4.93 2.28 -10.42
CA ALA A 293 5.63 2.21 -11.71
C ALA A 293 6.72 3.27 -11.86
N LEU A 294 6.81 4.19 -10.92
CA LEU A 294 7.76 5.29 -10.90
C LEU A 294 9.04 4.91 -10.15
N GLY A 295 10.07 5.72 -10.28
CA GLY A 295 11.31 5.58 -9.52
C GLY A 295 12.48 4.99 -10.33
N PRO A 296 13.56 4.59 -9.66
CA PRO A 296 14.74 4.03 -10.33
C PRO A 296 14.42 2.75 -11.11
N GLY A 297 14.74 2.73 -12.38
CA GLY A 297 14.42 1.61 -13.29
C GLY A 297 12.96 1.57 -13.76
N GLY A 298 12.13 2.54 -13.36
CA GLY A 298 10.74 2.66 -13.75
C GLY A 298 10.48 3.75 -14.78
N LEU A 299 9.21 4.08 -14.95
CA LEU A 299 8.73 5.10 -15.88
C LEU A 299 8.82 6.51 -15.26
N SER A 300 8.91 7.52 -16.13
CA SER A 300 8.63 8.88 -15.71
C SER A 300 7.16 9.22 -15.97
N ARG A 301 6.59 10.06 -15.12
CA ARG A 301 5.18 10.46 -15.21
C ARG A 301 4.81 11.03 -16.58
N ASP A 302 5.67 11.83 -17.17
CA ASP A 302 5.43 12.49 -18.46
C ASP A 302 5.55 11.55 -19.67
N ARG A 303 6.28 10.45 -19.52
CA ARG A 303 6.51 9.46 -20.59
C ARG A 303 5.51 8.30 -20.56
N ALA A 304 4.75 8.16 -19.48
CA ALA A 304 3.76 7.10 -19.37
C ALA A 304 2.53 7.41 -20.23
N GLY A 305 2.28 6.57 -21.22
CA GLY A 305 1.09 6.63 -22.08
C GLY A 305 -0.14 6.00 -21.44
N PHE A 306 -1.25 5.98 -22.14
CA PHE A 306 -2.49 5.41 -21.67
C PHE A 306 -2.41 3.88 -21.46
N GLU A 307 -1.68 3.18 -22.30
CA GLU A 307 -1.57 1.71 -22.25
C GLU A 307 -1.00 1.19 -20.92
N VAL A 308 0.01 1.89 -20.37
CA VAL A 308 0.61 1.52 -19.08
C VAL A 308 -0.34 1.81 -17.91
N ARG A 309 -1.22 2.79 -18.06
CA ARG A 309 -2.17 3.23 -17.03
C ARG A 309 -3.46 2.43 -17.03
N ASP A 310 -3.76 1.70 -18.10
CA ASP A 310 -4.96 0.91 -18.23
C ASP A 310 -4.91 -0.38 -17.41
N VAL A 311 -6.07 -0.94 -17.15
CA VAL A 311 -6.22 -2.25 -16.53
C VAL A 311 -6.04 -3.33 -17.60
N HIS A 312 -4.99 -4.12 -17.46
CA HIS A 312 -4.72 -5.26 -18.32
C HIS A 312 -5.45 -6.50 -17.80
N TYR A 313 -5.83 -7.45 -18.67
CA TYR A 313 -6.54 -8.66 -18.22
C TYR A 313 -5.74 -9.48 -17.18
N THR A 314 -4.41 -9.41 -17.20
CA THR A 314 -3.52 -10.09 -16.24
C THR A 314 -3.56 -9.50 -14.83
N HIS A 315 -4.17 -8.33 -14.66
CA HIS A 315 -4.36 -7.70 -13.34
C HIS A 315 -5.35 -8.48 -12.46
N TYR A 316 -6.16 -9.35 -13.06
CA TYR A 316 -7.15 -10.13 -12.32
C TYR A 316 -6.50 -10.96 -11.20
N GLY A 317 -6.94 -10.73 -9.97
CA GLY A 317 -6.39 -11.39 -8.79
C GLY A 317 -4.98 -10.96 -8.37
N ARG A 318 -4.35 -10.00 -9.06
CA ARG A 318 -2.98 -9.53 -8.82
C ARG A 318 -2.90 -8.07 -8.43
N MET A 319 -3.46 -7.21 -9.21
CA MET A 319 -3.56 -5.76 -8.93
C MET A 319 -5.02 -5.33 -8.83
N CYS A 320 -5.33 -4.51 -7.85
CA CYS A 320 -6.67 -3.93 -7.72
C CYS A 320 -6.95 -2.97 -8.88
N PRO A 321 -8.06 -3.15 -9.62
CA PRO A 321 -8.41 -2.25 -10.72
C PRO A 321 -9.02 -0.93 -10.27
N ILE A 322 -9.42 -0.82 -9.01
CA ILE A 322 -10.17 0.31 -8.45
C ILE A 322 -9.28 1.27 -7.69
N GLU A 323 -8.43 0.75 -6.82
CA GLU A 323 -7.60 1.59 -5.94
C GLU A 323 -6.38 2.14 -6.68
N THR A 324 -6.48 3.39 -7.10
CA THR A 324 -5.40 4.14 -7.75
C THR A 324 -5.59 5.63 -7.45
N PRO A 325 -4.53 6.46 -7.40
CA PRO A 325 -4.70 7.90 -7.25
C PRO A 325 -5.49 8.52 -8.40
N GLU A 326 -6.18 9.59 -8.10
CA GLU A 326 -6.74 10.50 -9.10
C GLU A 326 -5.66 11.51 -9.53
N GLY A 327 -5.65 11.89 -10.78
CA GLY A 327 -4.75 12.91 -11.29
C GLY A 327 -3.56 12.37 -12.08
N PRO A 328 -2.37 13.03 -12.04
CA PRO A 328 -1.25 12.69 -12.92
C PRO A 328 -0.67 11.28 -12.73
N ASN A 329 -0.85 10.69 -11.56
CA ASN A 329 -0.34 9.36 -11.22
C ASN A 329 -1.35 8.23 -11.42
N ILE A 330 -2.49 8.49 -12.03
CA ILE A 330 -3.52 7.48 -12.26
C ILE A 330 -2.94 6.29 -13.05
N GLY A 331 -3.20 5.08 -12.58
CA GLY A 331 -2.73 3.84 -13.21
C GLY A 331 -1.24 3.53 -13.03
N LEU A 332 -0.45 4.48 -12.53
CA LEU A 332 0.99 4.28 -12.27
C LEU A 332 1.26 3.81 -10.84
N ILE A 333 0.37 4.14 -9.92
CA ILE A 333 0.45 3.70 -8.54
C ILE A 333 -0.77 2.84 -8.26
N ASN A 334 -0.55 1.57 -8.00
CA ASN A 334 -1.59 0.57 -7.79
C ASN A 334 -1.41 -0.13 -6.44
N SER A 335 -2.40 -0.90 -6.05
CA SER A 335 -2.37 -1.71 -4.84
C SER A 335 -2.40 -3.20 -5.17
N LEU A 336 -1.66 -4.00 -4.40
CA LEU A 336 -1.67 -5.44 -4.51
C LEU A 336 -3.05 -5.99 -4.11
N ALA A 337 -3.58 -6.95 -4.87
CA ALA A 337 -4.83 -7.60 -4.54
C ALA A 337 -4.74 -8.42 -3.25
N THR A 338 -5.88 -8.70 -2.63
CA THR A 338 -5.97 -9.29 -1.29
C THR A 338 -5.24 -10.62 -1.14
N TYR A 339 -5.40 -11.53 -2.11
CA TYR A 339 -4.80 -12.87 -2.08
C TYR A 339 -3.51 -13.00 -2.89
N ALA A 340 -3.10 -11.94 -3.59
CA ALA A 340 -1.89 -11.95 -4.40
C ALA A 340 -0.64 -11.98 -3.53
N ARG A 341 0.38 -12.63 -4.02
CA ARG A 341 1.71 -12.62 -3.42
C ARG A 341 2.78 -12.43 -4.50
N VAL A 342 3.96 -12.05 -4.09
CA VAL A 342 5.12 -11.89 -4.97
C VAL A 342 6.01 -13.11 -4.84
N ASN A 343 6.40 -13.72 -5.97
CA ASN A 343 7.26 -14.89 -5.96
C ASN A 343 8.76 -14.52 -5.80
N GLN A 344 9.63 -15.51 -5.79
CA GLN A 344 11.07 -15.32 -5.66
C GLN A 344 11.72 -14.51 -6.80
N TYR A 345 11.06 -14.43 -7.95
CA TYR A 345 11.53 -13.66 -9.12
C TYR A 345 10.94 -12.25 -9.19
N GLY A 346 9.98 -11.92 -8.33
CA GLY A 346 9.31 -10.64 -8.31
C GLY A 346 8.00 -10.59 -9.11
N PHE A 347 7.55 -11.69 -9.70
CA PHE A 347 6.27 -11.76 -10.40
C PHE A 347 5.11 -11.95 -9.42
N ILE A 348 3.99 -11.33 -9.70
CA ILE A 348 2.80 -11.45 -8.86
C ILE A 348 2.08 -12.74 -9.20
N GLU A 349 1.77 -13.53 -8.18
CA GLU A 349 1.02 -14.78 -8.28
C GLU A 349 -0.37 -14.63 -7.68
N ALA A 350 -1.35 -15.28 -8.27
CA ALA A 350 -2.70 -15.38 -7.75
C ALA A 350 -3.05 -16.84 -7.41
N PRO A 351 -3.83 -17.09 -6.35
CA PRO A 351 -4.23 -18.44 -5.97
C PRO A 351 -5.42 -18.93 -6.80
N TYR A 352 -5.42 -20.21 -7.12
CA TYR A 352 -6.52 -20.89 -7.81
C TYR A 352 -6.70 -22.28 -7.24
N ARG A 353 -7.94 -22.79 -7.24
CA ARG A 353 -8.27 -24.14 -6.87
C ARG A 353 -8.10 -25.05 -8.09
N VAL A 354 -7.47 -26.18 -7.90
CA VAL A 354 -7.24 -27.16 -8.97
C VAL A 354 -8.52 -27.96 -9.23
N VAL A 355 -8.88 -28.12 -10.50
CA VAL A 355 -9.98 -28.96 -10.95
C VAL A 355 -9.41 -30.31 -11.42
N ASP A 356 -9.81 -31.39 -10.76
CA ASP A 356 -9.39 -32.75 -11.10
C ASP A 356 -10.23 -33.32 -12.25
N LYS A 357 -9.59 -33.63 -13.36
CA LYS A 357 -10.19 -34.26 -14.55
C LYS A 357 -9.77 -35.72 -14.72
N THR A 358 -8.89 -36.21 -13.86
CA THR A 358 -8.30 -37.55 -14.03
C THR A 358 -9.26 -38.67 -13.67
N THR A 359 -10.17 -38.45 -12.71
CA THR A 359 -11.13 -39.45 -12.23
C THR A 359 -12.29 -39.62 -13.21
N ASP A 360 -12.88 -38.54 -13.67
CA ASP A 360 -13.96 -38.52 -14.68
C ASP A 360 -13.83 -37.25 -15.53
N PRO A 361 -13.30 -37.39 -16.78
CA PRO A 361 -13.11 -36.21 -17.64
C PRO A 361 -14.43 -35.51 -18.05
N SER A 362 -15.55 -36.23 -17.98
CA SER A 362 -16.88 -35.67 -18.34
C SER A 362 -17.51 -34.87 -17.19
N SER A 363 -17.09 -35.10 -15.96
CA SER A 363 -17.59 -34.43 -14.75
C SER A 363 -16.41 -34.05 -13.85
N PRO A 364 -15.69 -32.96 -14.16
CA PRO A 364 -14.54 -32.51 -13.37
C PRO A 364 -14.94 -32.14 -11.95
N ARG A 365 -14.06 -32.47 -11.01
CA ARG A 365 -14.24 -32.18 -9.60
C ARG A 365 -13.31 -31.04 -9.17
N VAL A 366 -13.84 -30.04 -8.47
CA VAL A 366 -13.04 -28.99 -7.85
C VAL A 366 -12.45 -29.53 -6.55
N THR A 367 -11.14 -29.47 -6.42
CA THR A 367 -10.41 -29.91 -5.22
C THR A 367 -10.13 -28.76 -4.27
N ASP A 368 -9.74 -29.07 -3.05
CA ASP A 368 -9.32 -28.05 -2.07
C ASP A 368 -7.83 -27.66 -2.21
N GLU A 369 -7.13 -28.28 -3.15
CA GLU A 369 -5.75 -27.92 -3.46
C GLU A 369 -5.68 -26.56 -4.11
N VAL A 370 -4.86 -25.67 -3.54
CA VAL A 370 -4.66 -24.31 -4.03
C VAL A 370 -3.26 -24.18 -4.62
N VAL A 371 -3.19 -23.71 -5.84
CA VAL A 371 -1.93 -23.41 -6.52
C VAL A 371 -1.81 -21.93 -6.80
N TYR A 372 -0.60 -21.41 -6.65
CA TYR A 372 -0.29 -20.02 -7.00
C TYR A 372 0.36 -19.98 -8.37
N LEU A 373 -0.25 -19.21 -9.27
CA LEU A 373 0.21 -19.12 -10.66
C LEU A 373 0.57 -17.68 -11.01
N THR A 374 1.67 -17.54 -11.75
CA THR A 374 2.00 -16.28 -12.42
C THR A 374 1.05 -16.05 -13.61
N ALA A 375 1.04 -14.83 -14.14
CA ALA A 375 0.17 -14.49 -15.26
C ALA A 375 0.44 -15.33 -16.51
N ASP A 376 1.71 -15.65 -16.77
CA ASP A 376 2.11 -16.52 -17.91
C ASP A 376 1.57 -17.94 -17.80
N GLU A 377 1.64 -18.50 -16.60
CA GLU A 377 1.16 -19.86 -16.33
C GLU A 377 -0.36 -19.93 -16.41
N GLU A 378 -1.04 -18.92 -15.89
CA GLU A 378 -2.50 -18.81 -15.93
C GLU A 378 -3.05 -18.73 -17.36
N ASP A 379 -2.33 -18.09 -18.29
CA ASP A 379 -2.74 -17.96 -19.68
C ASP A 379 -3.00 -19.29 -20.40
N ASN A 380 -2.49 -20.39 -19.87
CA ASN A 380 -2.67 -21.73 -20.45
C ASN A 380 -3.94 -22.44 -19.95
N PHE A 381 -4.65 -21.86 -18.97
CA PHE A 381 -5.77 -22.53 -18.30
C PHE A 381 -7.07 -21.75 -18.45
N VAL A 382 -8.18 -22.47 -18.46
CA VAL A 382 -9.52 -21.93 -18.36
C VAL A 382 -9.92 -21.88 -16.89
N VAL A 383 -10.28 -20.71 -16.40
CA VAL A 383 -10.57 -20.47 -14.99
C VAL A 383 -12.05 -20.18 -14.79
N ALA A 384 -12.71 -20.96 -13.93
CA ALA A 384 -14.10 -20.72 -13.56
C ALA A 384 -14.23 -19.63 -12.50
N GLN A 385 -15.38 -18.97 -12.44
CA GLN A 385 -15.69 -18.00 -11.37
C GLN A 385 -15.90 -18.69 -10.02
N ALA A 386 -15.54 -18.01 -8.94
CA ALA A 386 -15.69 -18.52 -7.59
C ALA A 386 -17.17 -18.77 -7.16
N ASN A 387 -18.12 -18.05 -7.78
CA ASN A 387 -19.55 -18.13 -7.45
C ASN A 387 -20.31 -19.24 -8.18
N GLU A 388 -19.62 -20.04 -8.99
CA GLU A 388 -20.28 -21.17 -9.67
C GLU A 388 -20.82 -22.18 -8.66
N ALA A 389 -22.04 -22.65 -8.94
CA ALA A 389 -22.68 -23.63 -8.08
C ALA A 389 -21.99 -24.99 -8.19
N LEU A 390 -21.60 -25.54 -7.05
CA LEU A 390 -21.00 -26.86 -6.91
C LEU A 390 -21.93 -27.74 -6.07
N ASP A 391 -21.89 -29.05 -6.33
CA ASP A 391 -22.57 -30.01 -5.47
C ASP A 391 -21.73 -30.29 -4.18
N GLU A 392 -22.22 -31.13 -3.28
CA GLU A 392 -21.52 -31.49 -2.06
C GLU A 392 -20.18 -32.19 -2.28
N GLU A 393 -19.99 -32.84 -3.44
CA GLU A 393 -18.76 -33.54 -3.83
C GLU A 393 -17.77 -32.64 -4.58
N GLY A 394 -18.18 -31.43 -4.97
CA GLY A 394 -17.35 -30.49 -5.70
C GLY A 394 -17.48 -30.53 -7.22
N HIS A 395 -18.50 -31.23 -7.77
CA HIS A 395 -18.78 -31.23 -9.21
C HIS A 395 -19.62 -30.00 -9.61
N PHE A 396 -19.43 -29.52 -10.82
CA PHE A 396 -20.24 -28.44 -11.37
C PHE A 396 -21.67 -28.91 -11.64
N ILE A 397 -22.65 -28.16 -11.15
CA ILE A 397 -24.09 -28.48 -11.35
C ILE A 397 -24.52 -28.18 -12.78
N HIS A 398 -24.03 -27.10 -13.37
CA HIS A 398 -24.35 -26.66 -14.72
C HIS A 398 -23.37 -27.20 -15.74
N ASN A 399 -23.83 -27.56 -16.93
CA ASN A 399 -22.96 -28.00 -18.01
C ASN A 399 -22.12 -26.87 -18.60
N ASN A 400 -22.67 -25.63 -18.62
CA ASN A 400 -21.96 -24.45 -19.03
C ASN A 400 -21.58 -23.66 -17.78
N VAL A 401 -20.32 -23.37 -17.63
CA VAL A 401 -19.72 -22.69 -16.47
C VAL A 401 -19.17 -21.35 -16.93
N SER A 402 -19.54 -20.28 -16.23
CA SER A 402 -18.98 -18.97 -16.47
C SER A 402 -17.50 -18.97 -16.11
N GLY A 403 -16.66 -18.51 -17.01
CA GLY A 403 -15.22 -18.54 -16.81
C GLY A 403 -14.51 -17.55 -17.73
N ARG A 404 -13.21 -17.57 -17.68
CA ARG A 404 -12.34 -16.74 -18.49
C ARG A 404 -11.17 -17.55 -19.04
N PHE A 405 -10.76 -17.20 -20.23
CA PHE A 405 -9.55 -17.70 -20.87
C PHE A 405 -8.85 -16.52 -21.55
N ARG A 406 -7.68 -16.11 -21.03
CA ARG A 406 -6.98 -14.90 -21.47
C ARG A 406 -7.91 -13.67 -21.45
N THR A 407 -8.17 -13.05 -22.59
CA THR A 407 -9.05 -11.88 -22.72
C THR A 407 -10.53 -12.23 -22.86
N GLU A 408 -10.85 -13.49 -23.16
CA GLU A 408 -12.22 -13.95 -23.37
C GLU A 408 -12.91 -14.28 -22.05
N THR A 409 -14.08 -13.68 -21.84
CA THR A 409 -14.97 -13.97 -20.72
C THR A 409 -16.28 -14.52 -21.30
N SER A 410 -16.55 -15.79 -21.11
CA SER A 410 -17.75 -16.45 -21.65
C SER A 410 -18.13 -17.69 -20.84
N GLU A 411 -19.17 -18.39 -21.28
CA GLU A 411 -19.54 -19.67 -20.73
C GLU A 411 -18.77 -20.77 -21.43
N PHE A 412 -18.09 -21.61 -20.69
CA PHE A 412 -17.33 -22.76 -21.17
C PHE A 412 -18.01 -24.04 -20.73
N GLN A 413 -17.79 -25.10 -21.49
CA GLN A 413 -18.26 -26.42 -21.07
C GLN A 413 -17.49 -26.87 -19.84
N LYS A 414 -18.17 -27.50 -18.88
CA LYS A 414 -17.55 -27.93 -17.62
C LYS A 414 -16.31 -28.80 -17.77
N LYS A 415 -16.24 -29.59 -18.84
CA LYS A 415 -15.09 -30.46 -19.14
C LYS A 415 -13.81 -29.72 -19.53
N THR A 416 -13.90 -28.46 -19.93
CA THR A 416 -12.77 -27.63 -20.34
C THR A 416 -12.18 -26.82 -19.20
N ILE A 417 -12.86 -26.75 -18.06
CA ILE A 417 -12.41 -25.95 -16.91
C ILE A 417 -11.23 -26.63 -16.24
N ASP A 418 -10.13 -25.89 -16.08
CA ASP A 418 -8.88 -26.37 -15.47
C ASP A 418 -8.68 -25.90 -14.04
N LEU A 419 -9.16 -24.70 -13.73
CA LEU A 419 -8.99 -24.04 -12.43
C LEU A 419 -10.27 -23.33 -12.03
N MET A 420 -10.36 -22.99 -10.75
CA MET A 420 -11.45 -22.17 -10.20
C MET A 420 -10.89 -21.12 -9.26
N ASP A 421 -11.46 -19.92 -9.28
CA ASP A 421 -11.10 -18.85 -8.34
C ASP A 421 -11.37 -19.27 -6.89
N VAL A 422 -10.51 -18.84 -5.99
CA VAL A 422 -10.64 -19.14 -4.55
C VAL A 422 -11.79 -18.37 -3.92
N SER A 423 -11.90 -17.06 -4.24
CA SER A 423 -12.90 -16.17 -3.67
C SER A 423 -13.21 -15.02 -4.62
N PRO A 424 -14.44 -14.51 -4.63
CA PRO A 424 -14.80 -13.35 -5.44
C PRO A 424 -14.03 -12.07 -5.05
N LYS A 425 -13.66 -11.92 -3.79
CA LYS A 425 -12.92 -10.75 -3.28
C LYS A 425 -11.44 -10.73 -3.64
N MET A 426 -10.93 -11.78 -4.29
CA MET A 426 -9.53 -11.82 -4.72
C MET A 426 -9.15 -10.77 -5.77
N VAL A 427 -10.13 -10.17 -6.42
CA VAL A 427 -9.92 -9.17 -7.48
C VAL A 427 -9.46 -7.83 -6.91
N PHE A 428 -9.90 -7.50 -5.70
CA PHE A 428 -9.74 -6.17 -5.10
C PHE A 428 -8.66 -6.11 -4.01
N SER A 429 -8.15 -4.90 -3.77
CA SER A 429 -7.30 -4.60 -2.62
C SER A 429 -8.09 -4.62 -1.31
N VAL A 430 -7.38 -4.54 -0.19
CA VAL A 430 -8.01 -4.54 1.14
C VAL A 430 -8.96 -3.36 1.32
N ALA A 431 -8.53 -2.14 0.97
CA ALA A 431 -9.38 -0.95 1.11
C ALA A 431 -10.66 -1.04 0.26
N THR A 432 -10.54 -1.49 -0.98
CA THR A 432 -11.68 -1.66 -1.87
C THR A 432 -12.62 -2.76 -1.41
N ALA A 433 -12.07 -3.84 -0.86
CA ALA A 433 -12.87 -4.96 -0.34
C ALA A 433 -13.66 -4.60 0.95
N MET A 434 -13.37 -3.49 1.59
CA MET A 434 -14.14 -2.99 2.74
C MET A 434 -15.41 -2.23 2.36
N ILE A 435 -15.63 -1.94 1.10
CA ILE A 435 -16.81 -1.22 0.63
C ILE A 435 -17.98 -2.22 0.48
N PRO A 436 -19.06 -2.13 1.25
CA PRO A 436 -20.22 -2.99 1.06
C PRO A 436 -20.96 -2.60 -0.21
N PHE A 437 -21.56 -3.58 -0.87
CA PHE A 437 -22.30 -3.37 -2.14
C PHE A 437 -21.46 -2.67 -3.21
N LEU A 438 -20.16 -2.97 -3.25
CA LEU A 438 -19.24 -2.42 -4.25
C LEU A 438 -19.68 -2.73 -5.69
N GLU A 439 -20.27 -3.90 -5.91
CA GLU A 439 -20.79 -4.35 -7.20
C GLU A 439 -21.91 -3.46 -7.76
N ASN A 440 -22.55 -2.68 -6.92
CA ASN A 440 -23.63 -1.76 -7.30
C ASN A 440 -23.15 -0.31 -7.48
N ASP A 441 -21.89 -0.04 -7.23
CA ASP A 441 -21.29 1.29 -7.38
C ASP A 441 -20.53 1.41 -8.70
N ASP A 442 -20.58 2.59 -9.30
CA ASP A 442 -19.73 2.92 -10.45
C ASP A 442 -18.24 2.89 -10.05
N ALA A 443 -17.39 2.43 -10.97
CA ALA A 443 -15.95 2.28 -10.72
C ALA A 443 -15.27 3.60 -10.29
N ASN A 444 -15.68 4.73 -10.88
CA ASN A 444 -15.15 6.04 -10.53
C ASN A 444 -15.43 6.40 -9.06
N ARG A 445 -16.63 6.09 -8.58
CA ARG A 445 -17.02 6.37 -7.20
C ARG A 445 -16.42 5.37 -6.22
N ALA A 446 -16.27 4.12 -6.61
CA ALA A 446 -15.53 3.13 -5.82
C ALA A 446 -14.07 3.53 -5.62
N LEU A 447 -13.42 4.06 -6.65
CA LEU A 447 -12.07 4.62 -6.58
C LEU A 447 -11.98 5.76 -5.55
N MET A 448 -12.91 6.70 -5.61
CA MET A 448 -12.97 7.81 -4.63
C MET A 448 -13.22 7.29 -3.22
N GLY A 449 -14.13 6.34 -3.05
CA GLY A 449 -14.45 5.72 -1.76
C GLY A 449 -13.27 5.00 -1.15
N SER A 450 -12.53 4.20 -1.91
CA SER A 450 -11.35 3.50 -1.42
C SER A 450 -10.23 4.47 -1.02
N ASN A 451 -10.02 5.52 -1.80
CA ASN A 451 -9.03 6.55 -1.48
C ASN A 451 -9.39 7.35 -0.23
N MET A 452 -10.66 7.69 -0.05
CA MET A 452 -11.12 8.46 1.11
C MET A 452 -11.11 7.66 2.40
N GLN A 453 -11.30 6.34 2.38
CA GLN A 453 -11.13 5.49 3.56
C GLN A 453 -9.73 5.63 4.18
N ARG A 454 -8.71 5.82 3.36
CA ARG A 454 -7.33 6.02 3.82
C ARG A 454 -7.09 7.37 4.50
N GLN A 455 -7.99 8.33 4.31
CA GLN A 455 -7.89 9.68 4.88
C GLN A 455 -8.72 9.86 6.15
N ALA A 456 -9.39 8.82 6.62
CA ALA A 456 -10.23 8.88 7.81
C ALA A 456 -9.41 9.14 9.07
N VAL A 457 -9.87 10.08 9.89
CA VAL A 457 -9.21 10.46 11.15
C VAL A 457 -9.63 9.48 12.25
N PRO A 458 -8.71 9.00 13.11
CA PRO A 458 -9.06 8.24 14.30
C PRO A 458 -9.93 9.09 15.25
N LEU A 459 -11.10 8.59 15.60
CA LEU A 459 -12.02 9.28 16.50
C LEU A 459 -11.77 8.89 17.96
N LEU A 460 -12.20 9.74 18.87
CA LEU A 460 -12.06 9.51 20.30
C LEU A 460 -12.76 8.23 20.76
N THR A 461 -13.97 7.99 20.28
CA THR A 461 -14.72 6.75 20.43
C THR A 461 -15.00 6.19 19.05
N THR A 462 -14.83 4.88 18.89
CA THR A 462 -15.00 4.20 17.61
C THR A 462 -16.21 3.30 17.61
N GLU A 463 -16.78 3.06 16.45
CA GLU A 463 -17.93 2.20 16.25
C GLU A 463 -17.73 1.38 14.99
N ALA A 464 -17.83 0.07 15.07
CA ALA A 464 -17.75 -0.81 13.91
C ALA A 464 -18.90 -0.52 12.94
N PRO A 465 -18.70 -0.64 11.61
CA PRO A 465 -19.77 -0.40 10.66
C PRO A 465 -20.92 -1.37 10.86
N ALA A 466 -22.16 -0.85 10.79
CA ALA A 466 -23.36 -1.67 10.90
C ALA A 466 -23.48 -2.67 9.75
N VAL A 467 -23.03 -2.27 8.55
CA VAL A 467 -22.93 -3.12 7.37
C VAL A 467 -21.47 -3.16 6.95
N GLY A 468 -20.82 -4.30 7.10
CA GLY A 468 -19.43 -4.52 6.72
C GLY A 468 -19.30 -5.60 5.66
N THR A 469 -18.07 -5.95 5.33
CA THR A 469 -17.75 -6.97 4.30
C THR A 469 -17.10 -8.24 4.88
N GLY A 470 -16.80 -8.24 6.18
CA GLY A 470 -16.14 -9.36 6.84
C GLY A 470 -14.61 -9.36 6.80
N ILE A 471 -13.99 -8.44 6.07
CA ILE A 471 -12.53 -8.31 6.00
C ILE A 471 -11.94 -7.43 7.10
N GLU A 472 -12.77 -6.68 7.81
CA GLU A 472 -12.37 -5.68 8.79
C GLU A 472 -11.54 -6.27 9.93
N ALA A 473 -11.96 -7.42 10.47
CA ALA A 473 -11.25 -8.07 11.57
C ALA A 473 -9.83 -8.51 11.15
N LYS A 474 -9.72 -9.12 9.99
CA LYS A 474 -8.42 -9.55 9.46
C LYS A 474 -7.51 -8.37 9.15
N ALA A 475 -8.04 -7.32 8.57
CA ALA A 475 -7.28 -6.11 8.28
C ALA A 475 -6.78 -5.42 9.55
N ALA A 476 -7.59 -5.36 10.61
CA ALA A 476 -7.20 -4.79 11.89
C ALA A 476 -6.04 -5.56 12.54
N VAL A 477 -6.09 -6.88 12.50
CA VAL A 477 -5.01 -7.74 13.04
C VAL A 477 -3.74 -7.63 12.20
N ASP A 478 -3.86 -7.70 10.88
CA ASP A 478 -2.72 -7.68 9.96
C ASP A 478 -2.03 -6.30 9.90
N SER A 479 -2.74 -5.22 10.18
CA SER A 479 -2.15 -3.88 10.28
C SER A 479 -1.21 -3.71 11.47
N GLY A 480 -1.31 -4.56 12.48
CA GLY A 480 -0.46 -4.55 13.66
C GLY A 480 -0.81 -3.48 14.71
N VAL A 481 -1.92 -2.77 14.57
CA VAL A 481 -2.34 -1.75 15.54
C VAL A 481 -3.05 -2.35 16.76
N CYS A 482 -3.62 -3.54 16.61
CA CYS A 482 -4.22 -4.27 17.71
C CYS A 482 -3.19 -5.15 18.42
N VAL A 483 -3.25 -5.23 19.73
CA VAL A 483 -2.43 -6.15 20.51
C VAL A 483 -3.11 -7.51 20.54
N VAL A 484 -2.37 -8.54 20.16
CA VAL A 484 -2.84 -9.92 20.04
C VAL A 484 -2.13 -10.79 21.07
N ALA A 485 -2.88 -11.69 21.74
CA ALA A 485 -2.31 -12.62 22.71
C ALA A 485 -1.38 -13.63 22.02
N LYS A 486 -0.14 -13.74 22.49
CA LYS A 486 0.83 -14.71 21.97
C LYS A 486 0.55 -16.13 22.39
N ASN A 487 0.05 -16.30 23.61
CA ASN A 487 -0.24 -17.58 24.22
C ASN A 487 -1.60 -17.53 24.91
N ALA A 488 -2.29 -18.68 24.98
CA ALA A 488 -3.50 -18.81 25.77
C ALA A 488 -3.21 -18.62 27.26
N GLY A 489 -4.13 -17.98 27.97
CA GLY A 489 -3.96 -17.75 29.41
C GLY A 489 -5.12 -16.97 30.03
N VAL A 490 -4.94 -16.65 31.30
CA VAL A 490 -5.89 -15.86 32.10
C VAL A 490 -5.31 -14.49 32.37
N VAL A 491 -6.11 -13.44 32.17
CA VAL A 491 -5.72 -12.06 32.43
C VAL A 491 -5.59 -11.83 33.93
N GLU A 492 -4.38 -11.57 34.44
CA GLU A 492 -4.11 -11.23 35.82
C GLU A 492 -4.34 -9.75 36.11
N ARG A 493 -3.95 -8.88 35.16
CA ARG A 493 -4.08 -7.44 35.28
C ARG A 493 -4.45 -6.83 33.96
N SER A 494 -5.41 -5.94 33.96
CA SER A 494 -5.74 -5.10 32.81
C SER A 494 -5.76 -3.64 33.26
N ALA A 495 -4.72 -2.91 32.84
CA ALA A 495 -4.59 -1.49 33.11
C ALA A 495 -4.52 -0.71 31.80
N SER A 496 -4.65 0.60 31.85
CA SER A 496 -4.64 1.44 30.64
C SER A 496 -3.33 1.35 29.84
N ASN A 497 -2.21 1.08 30.47
CA ASN A 497 -0.87 1.03 29.87
C ASN A 497 -0.27 -0.37 29.81
N GLU A 498 -0.91 -1.37 30.42
CA GLU A 498 -0.30 -2.68 30.57
C GLU A 498 -1.36 -3.77 30.72
N ILE A 499 -1.14 -4.91 30.08
CA ILE A 499 -1.93 -6.14 30.25
C ILE A 499 -0.97 -7.25 30.61
N ILE A 500 -1.26 -7.97 31.70
CA ILE A 500 -0.49 -9.14 32.14
C ILE A 500 -1.37 -10.37 32.02
N ILE A 501 -0.89 -11.36 31.27
CA ILE A 501 -1.58 -12.65 31.07
C ILE A 501 -0.70 -13.76 31.63
N ARG A 502 -1.27 -14.60 32.50
CA ARG A 502 -0.62 -15.80 32.98
C ARG A 502 -0.91 -16.94 32.01
N ARG A 503 0.12 -17.51 31.43
CA ARG A 503 -0.01 -18.62 30.48
C ARG A 503 -0.54 -19.89 31.14
N ASP A 504 -1.41 -20.60 30.43
CA ASP A 504 -1.93 -21.89 30.89
C ASP A 504 -0.88 -23.00 30.83
N SER A 505 0.10 -22.90 29.91
CA SER A 505 1.07 -23.97 29.64
C SER A 505 2.16 -24.10 30.72
N ASP A 506 2.73 -22.99 31.17
CA ASP A 506 3.90 -22.98 32.07
C ASP A 506 3.72 -22.06 33.29
N GLY A 507 2.62 -21.36 33.41
CA GLY A 507 2.34 -20.43 34.49
C GLY A 507 3.16 -19.13 34.48
N ASN A 508 3.99 -18.92 33.46
CA ASN A 508 4.73 -17.68 33.28
C ASN A 508 3.81 -16.52 32.88
N ARG A 509 4.30 -15.31 33.08
CA ARG A 509 3.56 -14.09 32.78
C ARG A 509 4.02 -13.49 31.46
N ASP A 510 3.05 -13.20 30.57
CA ASP A 510 3.26 -12.37 29.40
C ASP A 510 2.83 -10.94 29.72
N VAL A 511 3.72 -9.99 29.53
CA VAL A 511 3.48 -8.57 29.76
C VAL A 511 3.35 -7.86 28.40
N TYR A 512 2.23 -7.17 28.21
CA TYR A 512 1.97 -6.38 27.00
C TYR A 512 1.91 -4.91 27.38
N HIS A 513 2.80 -4.11 26.82
CA HIS A 513 2.81 -2.66 27.00
C HIS A 513 2.00 -1.98 25.92
N LEU A 514 1.05 -1.15 26.32
CA LEU A 514 0.18 -0.42 25.40
C LEU A 514 0.73 0.97 25.10
N THR A 515 0.69 1.37 23.85
CA THR A 515 1.05 2.71 23.43
C THR A 515 -0.07 3.68 23.78
N LYS A 516 0.28 4.77 24.46
CA LYS A 516 -0.69 5.77 24.94
C LYS A 516 -0.41 7.12 24.31
N PHE A 517 -1.41 7.73 23.67
CA PHE A 517 -1.40 9.11 23.17
C PHE A 517 -0.12 9.53 22.43
N LYS A 518 0.35 8.67 21.55
CA LYS A 518 1.52 8.94 20.72
C LYS A 518 1.10 9.69 19.46
N ARG A 519 1.91 10.67 19.05
CA ARG A 519 1.72 11.36 17.77
C ARG A 519 2.00 10.43 16.59
N SER A 520 1.09 10.38 15.62
CA SER A 520 1.34 9.75 14.33
C SER A 520 2.06 10.70 13.36
N ASN A 521 2.49 10.20 12.21
CA ASN A 521 3.15 11.01 11.18
C ASN A 521 2.28 12.16 10.66
N GLN A 522 0.97 12.02 10.68
CA GLN A 522 0.01 13.04 10.27
C GLN A 522 -0.58 13.82 11.45
N SER A 523 0.07 13.77 12.60
CA SER A 523 -0.35 14.45 13.83
C SER A 523 -1.66 13.94 14.43
N ASN A 524 -2.05 12.71 14.11
CA ASN A 524 -3.19 12.04 14.75
C ASN A 524 -2.76 11.38 16.06
N CYS A 525 -3.73 11.01 16.88
CA CYS A 525 -3.49 10.31 18.14
C CYS A 525 -3.42 8.80 17.92
N TYR A 526 -2.30 8.21 18.26
CA TYR A 526 -2.13 6.75 18.33
C TYR A 526 -2.29 6.31 19.78
N ASN A 527 -3.38 5.64 20.08
CA ASN A 527 -3.71 5.23 21.44
C ASN A 527 -4.31 3.82 21.45
N GLN A 528 -3.77 2.94 22.30
CA GLN A 528 -4.26 1.57 22.47
C GLN A 528 -5.06 1.46 23.77
N LYS A 529 -6.20 0.77 23.70
CA LYS A 529 -7.10 0.54 24.83
C LYS A 529 -7.31 -0.94 25.05
N PRO A 530 -7.20 -1.46 26.30
CA PRO A 530 -7.51 -2.84 26.57
C PRO A 530 -9.01 -3.12 26.41
N ILE A 531 -9.35 -4.29 25.87
CA ILE A 531 -10.72 -4.77 25.71
C ILE A 531 -11.03 -5.99 26.59
N VAL A 532 -10.03 -6.50 27.30
CA VAL A 532 -10.16 -7.63 28.23
C VAL A 532 -10.15 -7.14 29.67
N TYR A 533 -10.84 -7.88 30.54
CA TYR A 533 -10.92 -7.58 31.96
C TYR A 533 -10.17 -8.63 32.77
N LYS A 534 -9.90 -8.31 34.02
CA LYS A 534 -9.27 -9.24 34.98
C LYS A 534 -10.08 -10.54 35.07
N ASN A 535 -9.36 -11.67 35.08
CA ASN A 535 -9.88 -13.04 35.12
C ASN A 535 -10.57 -13.55 33.84
N ASP A 536 -10.49 -12.79 32.75
CA ASP A 536 -10.91 -13.28 31.44
C ASP A 536 -9.92 -14.33 30.92
N HIS A 537 -10.45 -15.40 30.34
CA HIS A 537 -9.61 -16.37 29.61
C HIS A 537 -9.49 -15.95 28.15
N VAL A 538 -8.26 -15.89 27.63
CA VAL A 538 -7.97 -15.56 26.24
C VAL A 538 -7.23 -16.71 25.56
N GLU A 539 -7.55 -16.93 24.30
CA GLU A 539 -6.87 -17.90 23.43
C GLU A 539 -5.67 -17.24 22.73
N ALA A 540 -4.75 -18.06 22.25
CA ALA A 540 -3.66 -17.58 21.41
C ALA A 540 -4.20 -16.98 20.10
N GLY A 541 -3.75 -15.79 19.75
CA GLY A 541 -4.20 -15.08 18.56
C GLY A 541 -5.47 -14.23 18.75
N GLU A 542 -6.04 -14.19 19.94
CA GLU A 542 -7.17 -13.32 20.28
C GLU A 542 -6.71 -11.88 20.51
N VAL A 543 -7.49 -10.92 20.04
CA VAL A 543 -7.21 -9.48 20.25
C VAL A 543 -7.51 -9.12 21.70
N ILE A 544 -6.54 -8.54 22.38
CA ILE A 544 -6.66 -8.13 23.79
C ILE A 544 -6.69 -6.62 23.99
N ALA A 545 -6.27 -5.85 23.02
CA ALA A 545 -6.34 -4.38 23.03
C ALA A 545 -6.61 -3.83 21.65
N ASP A 546 -7.47 -2.82 21.56
CA ASP A 546 -7.76 -2.09 20.33
C ASP A 546 -6.76 -0.96 20.13
N GLY A 547 -6.40 -0.73 18.86
CA GLY A 547 -5.61 0.42 18.42
C GLY A 547 -6.48 1.60 17.98
N PRO A 548 -5.89 2.59 17.29
CA PRO A 548 -6.64 3.69 16.71
C PRO A 548 -7.55 3.21 15.60
N SER A 549 -8.73 3.79 15.46
CA SER A 549 -9.75 3.41 14.47
C SER A 549 -10.09 1.91 14.45
N THR A 550 -10.10 1.27 15.61
CA THR A 550 -10.53 -0.12 15.76
C THR A 550 -11.54 -0.24 16.88
N SER A 551 -12.42 -1.21 16.77
CA SER A 551 -13.43 -1.54 17.77
C SER A 551 -13.56 -3.05 17.86
N ASN A 552 -13.30 -3.64 19.06
CA ASN A 552 -13.35 -5.08 19.30
C ASN A 552 -12.56 -5.92 18.26
N GLY A 553 -11.41 -5.41 17.83
CA GLY A 553 -10.56 -6.07 16.85
C GLY A 553 -11.01 -5.92 15.40
N GLU A 554 -11.98 -5.08 15.11
CA GLU A 554 -12.44 -4.75 13.76
C GLU A 554 -12.09 -3.31 13.41
N ILE A 555 -11.80 -3.02 12.15
CA ILE A 555 -11.57 -1.66 11.68
C ILE A 555 -12.87 -0.85 11.77
N ALA A 556 -12.78 0.28 12.44
CA ALA A 556 -13.86 1.22 12.65
C ALA A 556 -13.37 2.63 12.30
N LEU A 557 -13.51 3.02 11.03
CA LEU A 557 -12.96 4.27 10.50
C LEU A 557 -13.84 5.50 10.82
N GLY A 558 -15.08 5.28 11.22
CA GLY A 558 -16.04 6.35 11.49
C GLY A 558 -17.12 5.94 12.48
N LYS A 559 -18.27 6.55 12.30
CA LYS A 559 -19.48 6.31 13.12
C LYS A 559 -20.67 5.95 12.24
N ASN A 560 -21.71 5.42 12.83
CA ASN A 560 -22.98 5.07 12.17
C ASN A 560 -24.11 6.01 12.62
N PRO A 561 -24.12 7.29 12.21
CA PRO A 561 -25.19 8.21 12.55
C PRO A 561 -26.49 7.87 11.81
N LEU A 562 -27.61 8.31 12.34
CA LEU A 562 -28.91 8.21 11.68
C LEU A 562 -29.01 9.27 10.60
N ILE A 563 -29.10 8.83 9.34
CA ILE A 563 -29.08 9.69 8.17
C ILE A 563 -30.44 9.64 7.45
N GLY A 564 -30.92 10.80 7.04
CA GLY A 564 -32.05 10.92 6.14
C GLY A 564 -31.66 11.60 4.83
N PHE A 565 -32.23 11.14 3.73
CA PHE A 565 -32.03 11.75 2.40
C PHE A 565 -33.19 12.66 2.07
N MET A 566 -33.00 13.94 2.28
CA MET A 566 -33.98 14.97 1.92
C MET A 566 -33.28 16.30 1.67
N THR A 567 -33.87 17.14 0.84
CA THR A 567 -33.45 18.54 0.73
C THR A 567 -33.97 19.32 1.95
N TRP A 568 -33.11 20.12 2.55
CA TRP A 568 -33.46 20.93 3.71
C TRP A 568 -32.98 22.36 3.58
N GLU A 569 -33.88 23.29 3.28
CA GLU A 569 -33.67 24.75 3.25
C GLU A 569 -32.41 25.21 2.46
N GLY A 570 -31.94 24.40 1.53
CA GLY A 570 -30.73 24.66 0.75
C GLY A 570 -29.40 24.47 1.50
N TYR A 571 -29.42 24.10 2.77
CA TYR A 571 -28.19 23.90 3.55
C TYR A 571 -27.43 22.62 3.21
N ASN A 572 -28.03 21.72 2.46
CA ASN A 572 -27.38 20.52 1.90
C ASN A 572 -27.25 20.55 0.37
N TYR A 573 -27.29 21.74 -0.22
CA TYR A 573 -27.09 21.95 -1.65
C TYR A 573 -25.66 21.62 -2.07
N GLU A 574 -25.49 20.98 -3.24
CA GLU A 574 -24.19 20.57 -3.81
C GLU A 574 -23.31 19.78 -2.83
N ASP A 575 -23.82 18.68 -2.31
CA ASP A 575 -23.13 17.78 -1.38
C ASP A 575 -22.80 18.35 0.00
N ALA A 576 -23.34 19.48 0.35
CA ALA A 576 -23.21 20.00 1.70
C ALA A 576 -23.91 19.07 2.69
N VAL A 577 -23.36 18.95 3.88
CA VAL A 577 -23.85 18.08 4.95
C VAL A 577 -24.45 18.92 6.07
N LEU A 578 -25.69 18.60 6.45
CA LEU A 578 -26.35 19.21 7.59
C LEU A 578 -26.25 18.29 8.80
N LEU A 579 -25.65 18.79 9.88
CA LEU A 579 -25.44 18.01 11.11
C LEU A 579 -26.38 18.43 12.24
N SER A 580 -26.67 17.47 13.11
CA SER A 580 -27.29 17.74 14.42
C SER A 580 -26.22 18.15 15.43
N GLU A 581 -26.57 19.08 16.32
CA GLU A 581 -25.73 19.48 17.44
C GLU A 581 -25.44 18.33 18.42
N ARG A 582 -26.27 17.28 18.42
CA ARG A 582 -26.02 16.07 19.22
C ARG A 582 -24.64 15.46 18.93
N LEU A 583 -24.22 15.46 17.66
CA LEU A 583 -22.92 14.93 17.25
C LEU A 583 -21.75 15.72 17.88
N VAL A 584 -21.94 16.99 18.10
CA VAL A 584 -20.94 17.85 18.75
C VAL A 584 -20.98 17.71 20.25
N GLN A 585 -22.19 17.66 20.85
CA GLN A 585 -22.37 17.58 22.30
C GLN A 585 -21.88 16.25 22.88
N GLU A 586 -22.14 15.14 22.20
CA GLU A 586 -21.79 13.79 22.66
C GLU A 586 -20.43 13.31 22.16
N ASP A 587 -19.60 14.18 21.62
CA ASP A 587 -18.25 13.86 21.10
C ASP A 587 -18.24 12.71 20.08
N VAL A 588 -19.27 12.62 19.22
CA VAL A 588 -19.41 11.52 18.26
C VAL A 588 -18.28 11.56 17.23
N TYR A 589 -17.94 12.74 16.72
CA TYR A 589 -16.89 12.94 15.72
C TYR A 589 -15.70 13.73 16.26
N THR A 590 -15.46 13.68 17.56
CA THR A 590 -14.32 14.35 18.18
C THR A 590 -13.05 13.56 17.95
N SER A 591 -12.01 14.22 17.50
CA SER A 591 -10.67 13.66 17.30
C SER A 591 -9.61 14.38 18.11
N VAL A 592 -8.56 13.67 18.48
CA VAL A 592 -7.41 14.22 19.19
C VAL A 592 -6.27 14.39 18.19
N HIS A 593 -5.67 15.57 18.16
CA HIS A 593 -4.53 15.89 17.30
C HIS A 593 -3.36 16.33 18.17
N ILE A 594 -2.18 15.77 17.92
CA ILE A 594 -0.97 16.06 18.67
C ILE A 594 0.06 16.67 17.72
N GLU A 595 0.39 17.95 17.95
CA GLU A 595 1.40 18.66 17.17
C GLU A 595 2.74 18.66 17.88
N GLU A 596 3.83 18.62 17.12
CA GLU A 596 5.20 18.68 17.61
C GLU A 596 5.81 20.03 17.26
N TYR A 597 6.45 20.67 18.25
CA TYR A 597 7.20 21.91 18.07
C TYR A 597 8.61 21.71 18.59
N GLU A 598 9.59 22.16 17.83
CA GLU A 598 11.01 21.99 18.17
C GLU A 598 11.71 23.32 18.30
N ALA A 599 12.51 23.47 19.36
CA ALA A 599 13.43 24.58 19.55
C ALA A 599 14.86 24.04 19.68
N GLU A 600 15.79 24.64 18.95
CA GLU A 600 17.19 24.28 18.97
C GLU A 600 18.05 25.45 19.45
N ALA A 601 18.93 25.20 20.39
CA ALA A 601 19.97 26.16 20.78
C ALA A 601 21.23 25.89 19.97
N ARG A 602 21.56 26.78 19.04
CA ARG A 602 22.69 26.68 18.12
C ARG A 602 23.83 27.62 18.50
N ASP A 603 25.03 27.25 18.10
CA ASP A 603 26.15 28.16 18.16
C ASP A 603 26.07 29.20 17.06
N THR A 604 26.16 30.46 17.41
CA THR A 604 26.22 31.59 16.48
C THR A 604 27.61 32.24 16.50
N LYS A 605 27.89 33.05 15.49
CA LYS A 605 29.17 33.81 15.41
C LYS A 605 29.38 34.75 16.60
N LEU A 606 28.31 35.16 17.26
CA LEU A 606 28.34 36.10 18.40
C LEU A 606 28.33 35.41 19.75
N GLY A 607 28.19 34.08 19.75
CA GLY A 607 28.13 33.24 20.96
C GLY A 607 27.02 32.19 20.85
N PRO A 608 26.95 31.25 21.79
CA PRO A 608 25.90 30.24 21.80
C PRO A 608 24.54 30.79 22.20
N GLU A 609 23.49 30.28 21.58
CA GLU A 609 22.13 30.50 22.05
C GLU A 609 21.89 29.73 23.36
N GLU A 610 21.06 30.26 24.24
CA GLU A 610 20.77 29.67 25.54
C GLU A 610 19.27 29.49 25.72
N ILE A 611 18.86 28.32 26.22
CA ILE A 611 17.49 28.07 26.65
C ILE A 611 17.41 28.41 28.15
N THR A 612 16.65 29.46 28.47
CA THR A 612 16.54 29.98 29.83
C THR A 612 15.16 30.60 30.07
N ARG A 613 14.76 30.65 31.32
CA ARG A 613 13.56 31.36 31.76
C ARG A 613 13.76 32.89 31.78
N ASP A 614 14.99 33.34 31.88
CA ASP A 614 15.31 34.76 31.93
C ASP A 614 15.33 35.40 30.53
N VAL A 615 14.14 35.78 30.06
CA VAL A 615 13.92 36.34 28.72
C VAL A 615 13.73 37.84 28.86
N PRO A 616 14.51 38.68 28.16
CA PRO A 616 14.39 40.12 28.24
C PRO A 616 13.08 40.62 27.58
N GLY A 617 12.46 41.59 28.21
CA GLY A 617 11.28 42.28 27.67
C GLY A 617 9.96 41.53 27.78
N VAL A 618 9.93 40.44 28.55
CA VAL A 618 8.75 39.60 28.75
C VAL A 618 8.30 39.70 30.21
N GLY A 619 6.99 39.90 30.43
CA GLY A 619 6.42 39.96 31.78
C GLY A 619 6.35 38.60 32.45
N GLU A 620 6.31 38.58 33.78
CA GLU A 620 6.18 37.37 34.59
C GLU A 620 4.92 36.55 34.24
N ASP A 621 3.86 37.18 33.85
CA ASP A 621 2.60 36.50 33.47
C ASP A 621 2.78 35.59 32.22
N ALA A 622 3.61 35.98 31.27
CA ALA A 622 3.94 35.18 30.10
C ALA A 622 4.89 34.02 30.42
N LEU A 623 5.67 34.13 31.52
CA LEU A 623 6.63 33.14 31.95
C LEU A 623 6.12 32.20 33.06
N LYS A 624 4.88 32.36 33.50
CA LYS A 624 4.33 31.63 34.66
C LYS A 624 4.34 30.13 34.53
N ASP A 625 4.15 29.62 33.30
CA ASP A 625 4.10 28.18 33.02
C ASP A 625 5.46 27.56 32.67
N LEU A 626 6.51 28.38 32.56
CA LEU A 626 7.87 27.89 32.34
C LEU A 626 8.50 27.40 33.63
N ASP A 627 9.23 26.29 33.53
CA ASP A 627 10.02 25.78 34.64
C ASP A 627 11.35 26.53 34.78
N GLU A 628 12.20 26.11 35.72
CA GLU A 628 13.52 26.73 35.97
C GLU A 628 14.46 26.65 34.76
N ARG A 629 14.26 25.66 33.90
CA ARG A 629 15.04 25.46 32.66
C ARG A 629 14.55 26.31 31.50
N GLY A 630 13.40 26.99 31.63
CA GLY A 630 12.78 27.74 30.56
C GLY A 630 11.89 26.94 29.64
N ILE A 631 11.52 25.73 30.03
CA ILE A 631 10.66 24.84 29.26
C ILE A 631 9.27 24.82 29.91
N ILE A 632 8.24 24.85 29.11
CA ILE A 632 6.84 24.84 29.60
C ILE A 632 6.55 23.54 30.36
N ARG A 633 5.77 23.63 31.44
CA ARG A 633 5.38 22.47 32.24
C ARG A 633 4.36 21.62 31.50
N ILE A 634 4.40 20.31 31.72
CA ILE A 634 3.41 19.38 31.19
C ILE A 634 2.05 19.63 31.85
N GLY A 635 1.00 19.67 31.05
CA GLY A 635 -0.36 19.95 31.50
C GLY A 635 -0.79 21.42 31.41
N ALA A 636 0.13 22.31 31.02
CA ALA A 636 -0.19 23.72 30.80
C ALA A 636 -1.13 23.90 29.59
N GLU A 637 -2.15 24.75 29.74
CA GLU A 637 -3.02 25.16 28.64
C GLU A 637 -2.36 26.33 27.92
N VAL A 638 -2.23 26.23 26.59
CA VAL A 638 -1.58 27.21 25.76
C VAL A 638 -2.48 27.70 24.64
N ARG A 639 -2.25 28.97 24.24
CA ARG A 639 -2.92 29.62 23.12
C ARG A 639 -1.87 30.23 22.19
N ALA A 640 -2.29 30.72 21.04
CA ALA A 640 -1.40 31.40 20.10
C ALA A 640 -0.68 32.55 20.76
N GLY A 641 0.64 32.59 20.59
CA GLY A 641 1.51 33.61 21.17
C GLY A 641 2.12 33.30 22.53
N ASP A 642 1.68 32.23 23.22
CA ASP A 642 2.29 31.81 24.49
C ASP A 642 3.69 31.21 24.25
N ILE A 643 4.60 31.44 25.19
CA ILE A 643 5.98 30.95 25.12
C ILE A 643 6.02 29.47 25.52
N LEU A 644 6.55 28.65 24.65
CA LEU A 644 6.78 27.22 24.91
C LEU A 644 8.17 26.95 25.46
N VAL A 645 9.18 27.54 24.85
CA VAL A 645 10.58 27.41 25.28
C VAL A 645 11.21 28.78 25.27
N GLY A 646 11.67 29.26 26.43
CA GLY A 646 12.38 30.51 26.55
C GLY A 646 13.79 30.39 26.00
N LYS A 647 14.11 31.11 24.95
CA LYS A 647 15.42 31.10 24.29
C LYS A 647 15.90 32.51 24.05
N VAL A 648 17.16 32.75 24.24
CA VAL A 648 17.83 34.03 24.01
C VAL A 648 19.01 33.85 23.07
N THR A 649 19.20 34.80 22.17
CA THR A 649 20.28 34.81 21.18
C THR A 649 21.14 36.06 21.41
N PRO A 650 22.48 35.94 21.38
CA PRO A 650 23.37 37.09 21.49
C PRO A 650 23.15 38.12 20.37
N LYS A 651 23.14 39.39 20.73
CA LYS A 651 23.02 40.51 19.78
C LYS A 651 24.39 41.06 19.38
N GLY A 652 24.52 41.41 18.08
CA GLY A 652 25.59 42.25 17.60
C GLY A 652 25.31 43.75 17.84
N GLU A 653 26.34 44.58 17.80
CA GLU A 653 26.21 46.05 17.98
C GLU A 653 25.26 46.71 16.96
N THR A 654 25.13 46.09 15.76
CA THR A 654 24.29 46.60 14.67
C THR A 654 22.81 46.28 14.84
N GLU A 655 22.47 45.32 15.69
CA GLU A 655 21.08 44.88 15.93
C GLU A 655 20.43 45.59 17.13
N LEU A 656 21.16 46.47 17.81
CA LEU A 656 20.63 47.27 18.93
C LEU A 656 19.63 48.30 18.44
N THR A 657 18.47 48.39 19.10
CA THR A 657 17.50 49.47 18.84
C THR A 657 18.09 50.81 19.30
N ALA A 658 17.56 51.92 18.76
CA ALA A 658 18.01 53.25 19.17
C ALA A 658 17.87 53.48 20.68
N GLU A 659 16.83 52.95 21.30
CA GLU A 659 16.61 53.01 22.77
C GLU A 659 17.65 52.17 23.52
N GLU A 660 18.02 51.01 23.07
CA GLU A 660 19.06 50.16 23.67
C GLU A 660 20.45 50.79 23.55
N LYS A 661 20.74 51.41 22.39
CA LYS A 661 21.98 52.17 22.20
C LYS A 661 22.07 53.33 23.16
N LEU A 662 20.97 54.05 23.41
CA LEU A 662 20.89 55.16 24.33
C LEU A 662 21.09 54.69 25.78
N LEU A 663 20.44 53.57 26.18
CA LEU A 663 20.60 53.00 27.52
C LEU A 663 22.02 52.47 27.73
N ARG A 664 22.68 51.93 26.72
CA ARG A 664 24.08 51.53 26.79
C ARG A 664 25.03 52.71 26.96
N ALA A 665 24.73 53.80 26.29
CA ALA A 665 25.52 55.06 26.40
C ALA A 665 25.34 55.75 27.78
N ILE A 666 24.14 55.70 28.37
CA ILE A 666 23.81 56.35 29.63
C ILE A 666 24.16 55.47 30.86
N PHE A 667 23.85 54.20 30.83
CA PHE A 667 23.99 53.27 31.98
C PHE A 667 25.11 52.23 31.84
N GLY A 668 25.98 52.32 30.84
CA GLY A 668 27.04 51.37 30.58
C GLY A 668 26.54 49.99 30.18
N GLU A 669 27.18 48.90 30.58
CA GLU A 669 26.88 47.52 30.20
C GLU A 669 25.57 46.94 30.77
N LYS A 670 24.69 47.73 31.33
CA LYS A 670 23.42 47.25 31.91
C LYS A 670 22.32 46.91 30.86
N ALA A 671 22.49 47.26 29.59
CA ALA A 671 21.62 46.72 28.52
C ALA A 671 21.98 45.28 28.26
N ARG A 672 21.02 44.36 28.33
CA ARG A 672 21.21 42.94 28.02
C ARG A 672 21.68 42.75 26.58
N GLU A 673 22.77 42.01 26.40
CA GLU A 673 23.36 41.70 25.09
C GLU A 673 22.61 40.63 24.31
N VAL A 674 21.41 40.23 24.74
CA VAL A 674 20.65 39.12 24.19
C VAL A 674 19.27 39.58 23.76
N ARG A 675 18.78 38.99 22.68
CA ARG A 675 17.41 39.18 22.18
C ARG A 675 16.55 37.96 22.43
N ASP A 676 15.26 38.17 22.54
CA ASP A 676 14.27 37.10 22.66
C ASP A 676 14.08 36.39 21.31
N THR A 677 14.39 35.10 21.28
CA THR A 677 14.12 34.19 20.16
C THR A 677 13.32 32.97 20.60
N SER A 678 12.55 33.11 21.67
CA SER A 678 11.75 32.04 22.27
C SER A 678 10.81 31.39 21.26
N LEU A 679 10.62 30.08 21.38
CA LEU A 679 9.61 29.35 20.63
C LEU A 679 8.23 29.74 21.20
N LYS A 680 7.38 30.27 20.36
CA LYS A 680 6.00 30.62 20.68
C LYS A 680 5.01 29.73 19.95
N VAL A 681 3.82 29.56 20.49
CA VAL A 681 2.73 28.86 19.85
C VAL A 681 2.34 29.60 18.57
N PRO A 682 2.33 28.94 17.39
CA PRO A 682 1.96 29.59 16.14
C PRO A 682 0.52 30.09 16.13
N HIS A 683 0.24 31.07 15.27
CA HIS A 683 -1.10 31.60 15.09
C HIS A 683 -2.08 30.49 14.66
N GLY A 684 -3.22 30.40 15.34
CA GLY A 684 -4.25 29.39 15.09
C GLY A 684 -4.02 28.05 15.80
N ALA A 685 -2.94 27.89 16.56
CA ALA A 685 -2.69 26.73 17.38
C ALA A 685 -3.12 26.97 18.84
N TYR A 686 -3.60 25.93 19.50
CA TYR A 686 -3.98 25.93 20.91
C TYR A 686 -3.96 24.49 21.42
N GLY A 687 -4.03 24.30 22.69
CA GLY A 687 -4.13 22.96 23.29
C GLY A 687 -3.50 22.86 24.66
N ILE A 688 -3.21 21.63 25.04
CA ILE A 688 -2.61 21.25 26.32
C ILE A 688 -1.26 20.58 26.05
N ILE A 689 -0.24 20.93 26.81
CA ILE A 689 1.07 20.31 26.73
C ILE A 689 0.98 18.89 27.30
N VAL A 690 1.27 17.89 26.46
CA VAL A 690 1.22 16.46 26.85
C VAL A 690 2.60 15.89 27.12
N ASP A 691 3.65 16.42 26.49
CA ASP A 691 5.02 15.97 26.67
C ASP A 691 6.02 17.06 26.31
N ALA A 692 7.22 16.99 26.90
CA ALA A 692 8.35 17.83 26.59
C ALA A 692 9.63 16.98 26.68
N LYS A 693 10.37 16.87 25.59
CA LYS A 693 11.61 16.10 25.50
C LYS A 693 12.79 17.02 25.33
N VAL A 694 13.83 16.84 26.13
CA VAL A 694 15.05 17.64 26.11
C VAL A 694 16.23 16.74 25.69
N PHE A 695 16.95 17.19 24.66
CA PHE A 695 18.17 16.53 24.19
C PHE A 695 19.34 17.48 24.35
N THR A 696 20.40 17.03 25.02
CA THR A 696 21.62 17.83 25.24
C THR A 696 22.84 17.04 24.81
N ARG A 697 23.89 17.73 24.37
CA ARG A 697 25.19 17.08 24.09
C ARG A 697 25.85 16.57 25.37
N GLU A 698 25.63 17.21 26.49
CA GLU A 698 26.16 16.82 27.80
C GLU A 698 25.65 15.45 28.26
N ASN A 699 24.42 15.09 27.86
CA ASN A 699 23.81 13.80 28.15
C ASN A 699 24.21 12.71 27.12
N GLY A 700 25.09 13.03 26.17
CA GLY A 700 25.50 12.08 25.11
C GLY A 700 24.54 11.92 23.94
N ASP A 701 23.54 12.74 23.83
CA ASP A 701 22.58 12.71 22.71
C ASP A 701 23.24 13.19 21.41
N GLU A 702 22.94 12.51 20.31
CA GLU A 702 23.38 12.91 18.98
C GLU A 702 22.55 14.10 18.49
N LEU A 703 23.18 15.24 18.30
CA LEU A 703 22.58 16.44 17.76
C LEU A 703 23.28 16.83 16.45
N ALA A 704 22.58 17.60 15.61
CA ALA A 704 23.17 18.14 14.40
C ALA A 704 24.42 19.00 14.71
N PRO A 705 25.39 19.12 13.80
CA PRO A 705 26.54 19.96 13.98
C PRO A 705 26.14 21.41 14.32
N GLY A 706 26.72 21.96 15.38
CA GLY A 706 26.41 23.33 15.83
C GLY A 706 25.19 23.45 16.75
N VAL A 707 24.49 22.38 17.05
CA VAL A 707 23.36 22.35 17.98
C VAL A 707 23.83 21.87 19.35
N ASN A 708 23.60 22.62 20.41
CA ASN A 708 23.98 22.26 21.79
C ASN A 708 22.83 21.62 22.54
N GLN A 709 21.62 22.10 22.32
CA GLN A 709 20.42 21.62 23.00
C GLN A 709 19.22 21.65 22.05
N SER A 710 18.38 20.65 22.13
CA SER A 710 17.11 20.56 21.37
C SER A 710 15.98 20.23 22.32
N VAL A 711 14.87 20.92 22.21
CA VAL A 711 13.65 20.69 23.00
C VAL A 711 12.49 20.45 22.07
N ARG A 712 11.76 19.37 22.29
CA ARG A 712 10.54 19.04 21.55
C ARG A 712 9.35 19.13 22.49
N ILE A 713 8.37 19.91 22.09
CA ILE A 713 7.12 20.11 22.83
C ILE A 713 5.97 19.51 22.04
N TYR A 714 5.13 18.75 22.72
CA TYR A 714 3.94 18.12 22.12
C TYR A 714 2.68 18.77 22.68
N ILE A 715 1.85 19.32 21.80
CA ILE A 715 0.59 19.97 22.14
C ILE A 715 -0.55 19.13 21.60
N ALA A 716 -1.45 18.68 22.46
CA ALA A 716 -2.67 17.97 22.09
C ALA A 716 -3.88 18.89 22.10
N GLN A 717 -4.73 18.74 21.10
CA GLN A 717 -6.03 19.42 21.05
C GLN A 717 -7.14 18.46 20.66
N LYS A 718 -8.30 18.65 21.23
CA LYS A 718 -9.54 17.98 20.85
C LYS A 718 -10.25 18.83 19.82
N ARG A 719 -10.43 18.29 18.63
CA ARG A 719 -11.19 18.96 17.58
C ARG A 719 -12.56 18.28 17.43
N LYS A 720 -13.60 19.01 17.72
CA LYS A 720 -14.98 18.61 17.46
C LYS A 720 -15.32 18.87 16.00
N ILE A 721 -16.31 18.16 15.50
CA ILE A 721 -16.80 18.42 14.15
C ILE A 721 -17.37 19.85 14.05
N SER A 722 -16.98 20.59 13.06
CA SER A 722 -17.37 21.98 12.84
C SER A 722 -17.75 22.25 11.41
N VAL A 723 -18.37 23.39 11.15
CA VAL A 723 -18.68 23.84 9.79
C VAL A 723 -17.40 23.98 8.98
N GLY A 724 -17.39 23.42 7.78
CA GLY A 724 -16.24 23.42 6.89
C GLY A 724 -15.42 22.13 6.90
N ASP A 725 -15.65 21.24 7.85
CA ASP A 725 -14.97 19.93 7.90
C ASP A 725 -15.50 19.00 6.80
N LYS A 726 -14.61 18.24 6.19
CA LYS A 726 -14.97 17.29 5.14
C LYS A 726 -15.37 15.96 5.73
N MET A 727 -16.49 15.44 5.28
CA MET A 727 -16.98 14.12 5.65
C MET A 727 -17.27 13.29 4.39
N ALA A 728 -17.20 12.00 4.52
CA ALA A 728 -17.48 11.08 3.42
C ALA A 728 -18.01 9.72 3.90
N GLY A 729 -18.77 9.06 3.02
CA GLY A 729 -19.07 7.64 3.16
C GLY A 729 -18.06 6.78 2.44
N ARG A 730 -18.32 5.49 2.39
CA ARG A 730 -17.45 4.51 1.70
C ARG A 730 -17.70 4.40 0.18
N HIS A 731 -18.71 5.06 -0.34
CA HIS A 731 -19.15 4.94 -1.73
C HIS A 731 -18.75 6.12 -2.62
N GLY A 732 -17.75 6.88 -2.20
CA GLY A 732 -17.33 8.07 -2.91
C GLY A 732 -18.23 9.30 -2.71
N ASN A 733 -19.20 9.21 -1.83
CA ASN A 733 -20.09 10.31 -1.43
C ASN A 733 -19.38 11.19 -0.40
N LYS A 734 -18.89 12.33 -0.85
CA LYS A 734 -18.16 13.31 -0.02
C LYS A 734 -18.92 14.61 0.09
N GLY A 735 -18.73 15.30 1.19
CA GLY A 735 -19.35 16.59 1.41
C GLY A 735 -18.70 17.38 2.52
N VAL A 736 -19.01 18.66 2.58
CA VAL A 736 -18.51 19.59 3.58
C VAL A 736 -19.65 20.01 4.49
N VAL A 737 -19.42 20.05 5.78
CA VAL A 737 -20.41 20.48 6.77
C VAL A 737 -20.79 21.93 6.52
N SER A 738 -22.08 22.19 6.26
CA SER A 738 -22.60 23.52 5.99
C SER A 738 -23.14 24.20 7.25
N ARG A 739 -23.82 23.44 8.09
CA ARG A 739 -24.44 23.94 9.32
C ARG A 739 -24.58 22.83 10.35
N VAL A 740 -24.51 23.22 11.60
CA VAL A 740 -24.86 22.40 12.77
C VAL A 740 -26.14 22.95 13.37
N LEU A 741 -27.24 22.21 13.26
CA LEU A 741 -28.54 22.62 13.79
C LEU A 741 -28.76 22.16 15.22
N PRO A 742 -29.48 22.94 16.05
CA PRO A 742 -30.01 22.45 17.32
C PRO A 742 -30.81 21.16 17.12
N VAL A 743 -30.79 20.28 18.11
CA VAL A 743 -31.46 18.97 18.05
C VAL A 743 -32.97 19.12 17.79
N GLU A 744 -33.60 20.12 18.40
CA GLU A 744 -35.02 20.41 18.26
C GLU A 744 -35.43 20.88 16.85
N ASP A 745 -34.51 21.41 16.06
CA ASP A 745 -34.80 21.87 14.68
C ASP A 745 -34.61 20.78 13.62
N MET A 746 -34.00 19.66 14.00
CA MET A 746 -33.80 18.55 13.08
C MET A 746 -35.12 17.83 12.76
N PRO A 747 -35.30 17.33 11.52
CA PRO A 747 -36.39 16.40 11.22
C PRO A 747 -36.38 15.21 12.17
N PHE A 748 -37.54 14.72 12.56
CA PHE A 748 -37.63 13.63 13.51
C PHE A 748 -38.54 12.49 13.05
N LEU A 749 -38.27 11.31 13.56
CA LEU A 749 -39.03 10.08 13.30
C LEU A 749 -40.42 10.14 13.99
N PRO A 750 -41.39 9.30 13.61
CA PRO A 750 -42.69 9.24 14.24
C PRO A 750 -42.68 8.97 15.77
N ASN A 751 -41.61 8.37 16.29
CA ASN A 751 -41.42 8.15 17.73
C ASN A 751 -40.73 9.32 18.44
N GLY A 752 -40.44 10.40 17.75
CA GLY A 752 -39.77 11.59 18.30
C GLY A 752 -38.24 11.61 18.23
N ARG A 753 -37.59 10.57 17.73
CA ARG A 753 -36.13 10.54 17.58
C ARG A 753 -35.66 11.44 16.44
N PRO A 754 -34.80 12.45 16.67
CA PRO A 754 -34.34 13.32 15.61
C PRO A 754 -33.25 12.63 14.73
N LEU A 755 -33.13 13.09 13.50
CA LEU A 755 -32.03 12.67 12.60
C LEU A 755 -30.71 13.29 13.08
N ASP A 756 -29.62 12.57 12.81
CA ASP A 756 -28.27 13.07 13.09
C ASP A 756 -27.67 13.83 11.92
N ILE A 757 -27.92 13.39 10.70
CA ILE A 757 -27.38 13.99 9.47
C ILE A 757 -28.48 14.02 8.41
N VAL A 758 -28.53 15.09 7.63
CA VAL A 758 -29.39 15.21 6.46
C VAL A 758 -28.56 15.41 5.22
N LEU A 759 -28.69 14.49 4.28
CA LEU A 759 -27.98 14.51 3.00
C LEU A 759 -28.91 14.82 1.84
N ASN A 760 -28.37 15.46 0.80
CA ASN A 760 -29.13 15.75 -0.40
C ASN A 760 -29.29 14.49 -1.29
N PRO A 761 -30.48 14.06 -1.63
CA PRO A 761 -30.72 12.91 -2.49
C PRO A 761 -30.23 13.12 -3.94
N LEU A 762 -30.10 14.35 -4.40
CA LEU A 762 -29.59 14.65 -5.75
C LEU A 762 -28.12 14.25 -5.95
N GLY A 763 -27.39 13.99 -4.87
CA GLY A 763 -26.02 13.50 -4.91
C GLY A 763 -25.88 12.03 -5.33
N VAL A 764 -26.97 11.28 -5.47
CA VAL A 764 -26.94 9.84 -5.79
C VAL A 764 -27.10 9.53 -7.27
N PRO A 765 -28.14 10.01 -7.98
CA PRO A 765 -28.46 9.49 -9.33
C PRO A 765 -27.37 9.73 -10.37
N SER A 766 -26.81 10.92 -10.43
CA SER A 766 -25.78 11.29 -11.42
C SER A 766 -24.45 10.56 -11.21
N ARG A 767 -24.17 10.15 -10.00
CA ARG A 767 -22.91 9.50 -9.61
C ARG A 767 -22.98 7.99 -9.65
N MET A 768 -24.17 7.42 -9.74
CA MET A 768 -24.40 5.98 -9.88
C MET A 768 -23.77 5.14 -8.76
N ASN A 769 -23.68 5.67 -7.57
CA ASN A 769 -23.17 4.98 -6.37
C ASN A 769 -24.33 4.49 -5.51
N ILE A 770 -25.19 3.66 -6.09
CA ILE A 770 -26.41 3.16 -5.44
C ILE A 770 -26.12 2.24 -4.23
N GLY A 771 -24.91 1.75 -4.10
CA GLY A 771 -24.48 0.95 -2.94
C GLY A 771 -24.72 1.64 -1.60
N GLN A 772 -24.64 2.97 -1.53
CA GLN A 772 -24.96 3.74 -0.33
C GLN A 772 -26.42 3.62 0.10
N VAL A 773 -27.33 3.54 -0.85
CA VAL A 773 -28.76 3.36 -0.57
C VAL A 773 -29.04 1.95 -0.06
N LEU A 774 -28.41 0.95 -0.65
CA LEU A 774 -28.48 -0.44 -0.18
C LEU A 774 -27.90 -0.60 1.23
N GLU A 775 -26.78 0.04 1.51
CA GLU A 775 -26.18 0.10 2.84
C GLU A 775 -27.15 0.69 3.86
N ILE A 776 -27.79 1.81 3.54
CA ILE A 776 -28.72 2.48 4.43
C ILE A 776 -29.92 1.59 4.74
N HIS A 777 -30.50 0.94 3.76
CA HIS A 777 -31.62 0.03 3.97
C HIS A 777 -31.25 -1.15 4.85
N LEU A 778 -30.14 -1.80 4.56
CA LEU A 778 -29.67 -2.94 5.36
C LEU A 778 -29.27 -2.52 6.78
N SER A 779 -28.65 -1.36 6.94
CA SER A 779 -28.25 -0.84 8.23
C SER A 779 -29.43 -0.44 9.11
N LEU A 780 -30.51 0.07 8.52
CA LEU A 780 -31.76 0.33 9.24
C LEU A 780 -32.29 -0.96 9.88
N ALA A 781 -32.34 -2.03 9.09
CA ALA A 781 -32.76 -3.34 9.59
C ALA A 781 -31.78 -3.90 10.64
N ALA A 782 -30.50 -3.81 10.41
CA ALA A 782 -29.47 -4.30 11.32
C ALA A 782 -29.49 -3.59 12.68
N LYS A 783 -29.63 -2.27 12.67
CA LYS A 783 -29.71 -1.49 13.91
C LYS A 783 -31.02 -1.72 14.68
N ALA A 784 -32.12 -1.91 13.97
CA ALA A 784 -33.39 -2.26 14.60
C ALA A 784 -33.32 -3.65 15.26
N LEU A 785 -32.65 -4.59 14.65
CA LEU A 785 -32.43 -5.94 15.19
C LEU A 785 -31.30 -6.02 16.22
N GLY A 786 -30.41 -5.04 16.27
CA GLY A 786 -29.36 -4.92 17.29
C GLY A 786 -28.04 -5.67 16.98
N PHE A 787 -27.75 -6.05 15.73
CA PHE A 787 -26.51 -6.72 15.35
C PHE A 787 -25.89 -6.09 14.09
N ASN A 788 -24.61 -6.38 13.86
CA ASN A 788 -23.92 -5.97 12.65
C ASN A 788 -24.04 -7.05 11.58
N VAL A 789 -24.08 -6.63 10.32
CA VAL A 789 -24.23 -7.51 9.16
C VAL A 789 -22.95 -7.52 8.36
N SER A 790 -22.54 -8.68 7.87
CA SER A 790 -21.44 -8.86 6.93
C SER A 790 -21.98 -9.23 5.54
N THR A 791 -21.66 -8.43 4.56
CA THR A 791 -22.04 -8.64 3.15
C THR A 791 -20.80 -8.53 2.27
N PRO A 792 -20.10 -9.67 1.99
CA PRO A 792 -18.90 -9.70 1.18
C PRO A 792 -19.15 -9.21 -0.25
N VAL A 793 -18.12 -8.69 -0.89
CA VAL A 793 -18.16 -8.22 -2.28
C VAL A 793 -18.43 -9.40 -3.22
N PHE A 794 -19.39 -9.27 -4.13
CA PHE A 794 -19.88 -10.28 -5.07
C PHE A 794 -20.51 -11.53 -4.45
N ASP A 795 -20.62 -11.61 -3.15
CA ASP A 795 -21.22 -12.72 -2.40
C ASP A 795 -22.07 -12.19 -1.24
N GLY A 796 -22.72 -11.07 -1.45
CA GLY A 796 -23.50 -10.37 -0.43
C GLY A 796 -25.01 -10.53 -0.62
N ALA A 797 -25.75 -9.76 0.20
CA ALA A 797 -27.18 -9.69 0.16
C ALA A 797 -27.68 -9.10 -1.17
N ASN A 798 -28.72 -9.68 -1.71
CA ASN A 798 -29.44 -9.13 -2.85
C ASN A 798 -30.59 -8.24 -2.40
N GLU A 799 -31.33 -7.65 -3.33
CA GLU A 799 -32.44 -6.74 -3.04
C GLU A 799 -33.56 -7.42 -2.22
N ASP A 800 -33.90 -8.65 -2.58
CA ASP A 800 -34.94 -9.40 -1.87
C ASP A 800 -34.57 -9.72 -0.43
N ASP A 801 -33.32 -10.09 -0.19
CA ASP A 801 -32.76 -10.34 1.15
C ASP A 801 -32.86 -9.09 2.02
N ILE A 802 -32.55 -7.92 1.46
CA ILE A 802 -32.63 -6.63 2.17
C ILE A 802 -34.08 -6.30 2.53
N GLN A 803 -35.02 -6.47 1.60
CA GLN A 803 -36.44 -6.20 1.82
C GLN A 803 -37.04 -7.15 2.85
N ASP A 804 -36.70 -8.42 2.80
CA ASP A 804 -37.15 -9.42 3.79
C ASP A 804 -36.60 -9.12 5.18
N THR A 805 -35.35 -8.66 5.26
CA THR A 805 -34.74 -8.24 6.54
C THR A 805 -35.40 -6.98 7.09
N LEU A 806 -35.81 -6.03 6.24
CA LEU A 806 -36.57 -4.86 6.66
C LEU A 806 -37.94 -5.24 7.25
N GLU A 807 -38.63 -6.18 6.62
CA GLU A 807 -39.90 -6.71 7.13
C GLU A 807 -39.72 -7.40 8.47
N LEU A 808 -38.69 -8.23 8.61
CA LEU A 808 -38.34 -8.87 9.88
C LEU A 808 -38.06 -7.84 10.98
N ALA A 809 -37.31 -6.79 10.67
CA ALA A 809 -37.00 -5.72 11.62
C ALA A 809 -38.25 -4.95 12.04
N ASN A 810 -39.18 -4.67 11.11
CA ASN A 810 -40.44 -4.03 11.42
C ASN A 810 -41.28 -4.87 12.38
N ASP A 811 -41.41 -6.17 12.10
CA ASP A 811 -42.17 -7.08 12.98
C ASP A 811 -41.48 -7.22 14.34
N TYR A 812 -40.18 -7.33 14.41
CA TYR A 812 -39.44 -7.41 15.68
C TYR A 812 -39.65 -6.17 16.56
N VAL A 813 -39.64 -5.00 15.97
CA VAL A 813 -39.76 -3.73 16.72
C VAL A 813 -41.18 -3.43 17.13
N ASN A 814 -42.18 -3.70 16.27
CA ASN A 814 -43.58 -3.27 16.48
C ASN A 814 -44.51 -4.34 16.97
N MET A 815 -44.15 -5.63 16.88
CA MET A 815 -44.97 -6.73 17.42
C MET A 815 -44.58 -7.07 18.85
N GLU A 816 -45.53 -7.63 19.62
CA GLU A 816 -45.22 -8.23 20.92
C GLU A 816 -44.31 -9.45 20.71
N TRP A 817 -43.38 -9.67 21.66
CA TRP A 817 -42.39 -10.73 21.56
C TRP A 817 -42.96 -12.13 21.29
N ASP A 818 -44.05 -12.49 22.02
CA ASP A 818 -44.66 -13.82 21.88
C ASP A 818 -45.22 -14.05 20.46
N ALA A 819 -45.86 -13.04 19.91
CA ALA A 819 -46.39 -13.08 18.54
C ALA A 819 -45.27 -13.15 17.50
N PHE A 820 -44.21 -12.40 17.71
CA PHE A 820 -43.02 -12.43 16.85
C PHE A 820 -42.34 -13.80 16.87
N HIS A 821 -42.17 -14.37 18.08
CA HIS A 821 -41.55 -15.67 18.25
C HIS A 821 -42.38 -16.77 17.54
N GLU A 822 -43.69 -16.74 17.68
CA GLU A 822 -44.57 -17.69 16.99
C GLU A 822 -44.51 -17.58 15.47
N LYS A 823 -44.50 -16.35 14.95
CA LYS A 823 -44.44 -16.11 13.51
C LYS A 823 -43.14 -16.57 12.85
N TYR A 824 -42.00 -16.38 13.54
CA TYR A 824 -40.66 -16.57 12.96
C TYR A 824 -39.89 -17.79 13.50
N ALA A 825 -40.50 -18.60 14.36
CA ALA A 825 -39.82 -19.75 14.98
C ALA A 825 -39.22 -20.72 13.99
N ASP A 826 -39.89 -20.97 12.86
CA ASP A 826 -39.47 -21.89 11.83
C ASP A 826 -38.63 -21.21 10.72
N LEU A 827 -38.58 -19.88 10.69
CA LEU A 827 -37.93 -19.09 9.63
C LEU A 827 -36.57 -18.57 10.04
N ILE A 828 -36.28 -18.50 11.34
CA ILE A 828 -35.04 -17.95 11.91
C ILE A 828 -34.28 -19.07 12.60
N LYS A 829 -32.95 -19.04 12.50
CA LYS A 829 -32.10 -19.96 13.27
C LYS A 829 -32.32 -19.79 14.77
N PRO A 830 -32.33 -20.89 15.55
CA PRO A 830 -32.57 -20.82 17.00
C PRO A 830 -31.61 -19.91 17.75
N GLU A 831 -30.34 -19.83 17.30
CA GLU A 831 -29.33 -18.95 17.89
C GLU A 831 -29.66 -17.47 17.75
N VAL A 832 -30.14 -17.08 16.56
CA VAL A 832 -30.58 -15.71 16.28
C VAL A 832 -31.83 -15.35 17.09
N MET A 833 -32.79 -16.28 17.19
CA MET A 833 -34.00 -16.10 17.99
C MET A 833 -33.68 -15.91 19.48
N GLU A 834 -32.74 -16.67 20.01
CA GLU A 834 -32.25 -16.51 21.38
C GLU A 834 -31.60 -15.15 21.61
N TYR A 835 -30.75 -14.72 20.67
CA TYR A 835 -30.11 -13.39 20.71
C TYR A 835 -31.17 -12.28 20.73
N LEU A 836 -32.13 -12.32 19.83
CA LEU A 836 -33.21 -11.33 19.75
C LEU A 836 -34.07 -11.31 21.04
N GLY A 837 -34.33 -12.47 21.64
CA GLY A 837 -35.07 -12.60 22.89
C GLY A 837 -34.35 -12.05 24.13
N THR A 838 -33.03 -12.13 24.14
CA THR A 838 -32.21 -11.64 25.27
C THR A 838 -31.88 -10.15 25.18
N HIS A 839 -32.00 -9.52 24.00
CA HIS A 839 -31.64 -8.12 23.74
C HIS A 839 -32.87 -7.28 23.35
N LEU A 840 -33.97 -7.46 24.02
CA LEU A 840 -35.23 -6.73 23.74
C LEU A 840 -35.13 -5.22 23.99
N GLU A 841 -34.14 -4.76 24.75
CA GLU A 841 -33.85 -3.34 24.96
C GLU A 841 -33.52 -2.56 23.67
N HIS A 842 -32.98 -3.21 22.68
CA HIS A 842 -32.67 -2.57 21.37
C HIS A 842 -33.94 -2.10 20.65
N ARG A 843 -35.06 -2.70 20.92
CA ARG A 843 -36.37 -2.33 20.36
C ARG A 843 -36.78 -0.91 20.72
N GLY A 844 -36.37 -0.42 21.89
CA GLY A 844 -36.82 0.85 22.45
C GLY A 844 -36.55 2.07 21.58
N LEU A 845 -35.42 2.08 20.87
CA LEU A 845 -35.04 3.18 19.96
C LEU A 845 -35.89 3.24 18.69
N TRP A 846 -36.50 2.14 18.29
CA TRP A 846 -37.23 2.01 17.04
C TRP A 846 -38.72 1.70 17.24
N LYS A 847 -39.15 1.49 18.45
CA LYS A 847 -40.54 1.18 18.75
C LYS A 847 -41.45 2.33 18.31
N GLY A 848 -42.49 2.03 17.54
CA GLY A 848 -43.40 3.01 16.99
C GLY A 848 -43.04 3.57 15.65
N VAL A 849 -41.91 3.18 15.12
CA VAL A 849 -41.47 3.54 13.76
C VAL A 849 -41.90 2.45 12.78
N PRO A 850 -42.77 2.73 11.79
CA PRO A 850 -43.10 1.77 10.75
C PRO A 850 -41.93 1.62 9.77
N ILE A 851 -41.32 0.44 9.72
CA ILE A 851 -40.25 0.10 8.80
C ILE A 851 -40.86 -0.66 7.63
N SER A 852 -41.04 0.03 6.49
CA SER A 852 -41.59 -0.59 5.27
C SER A 852 -40.53 -1.29 4.44
N ARG A 853 -40.96 -2.17 3.53
CA ARG A 853 -40.04 -2.80 2.55
C ARG A 853 -39.32 -1.79 1.64
N THR A 854 -39.82 -0.57 1.54
CA THR A 854 -39.21 0.52 0.78
C THR A 854 -38.11 1.27 1.54
N GLY A 855 -38.00 1.04 2.86
CA GLY A 855 -37.04 1.76 3.69
C GLY A 855 -37.36 3.22 3.94
N LYS A 856 -38.54 3.68 3.56
CA LYS A 856 -38.97 5.07 3.71
C LYS A 856 -39.87 5.24 4.92
N VAL A 857 -39.67 6.30 5.65
CA VAL A 857 -40.43 6.67 6.84
C VAL A 857 -40.90 8.11 6.72
N GLN A 858 -42.12 8.38 7.17
CA GLN A 858 -42.66 9.73 7.21
C GLN A 858 -42.02 10.51 8.34
N LEU A 859 -41.22 11.50 7.99
CA LEU A 859 -40.57 12.40 8.93
C LEU A 859 -41.44 13.64 9.19
N ARG A 860 -41.21 14.28 10.33
CA ARG A 860 -41.85 15.53 10.74
C ARG A 860 -40.81 16.64 10.87
N ASP A 861 -41.21 17.87 10.51
CA ASP A 861 -40.34 19.02 10.64
C ASP A 861 -40.16 19.39 12.13
N GLY A 862 -38.91 19.49 12.58
CA GLY A 862 -38.60 19.84 13.96
C GLY A 862 -39.00 21.25 14.38
N ARG A 863 -39.19 22.16 13.43
CA ARG A 863 -39.57 23.56 13.71
C ARG A 863 -41.08 23.74 13.83
N THR A 864 -41.88 23.01 13.06
CA THR A 864 -43.32 23.17 12.98
C THR A 864 -44.09 21.97 13.54
N GLY A 865 -43.45 20.80 13.59
CA GLY A 865 -44.10 19.54 13.99
C GLY A 865 -44.97 18.92 12.90
N GLU A 866 -45.11 19.53 11.75
CA GLU A 866 -45.91 19.02 10.63
C GLU A 866 -45.16 17.95 9.82
N PRO A 867 -45.83 16.93 9.28
CA PRO A 867 -45.19 15.94 8.44
C PRO A 867 -44.73 16.55 7.12
N PHE A 868 -43.63 16.07 6.58
CA PHE A 868 -43.16 16.43 5.24
C PHE A 868 -44.09 15.84 4.17
N ASP A 869 -44.05 16.41 2.96
CA ASP A 869 -44.95 16.06 1.85
C ASP A 869 -44.80 14.59 1.39
N SER A 870 -43.61 13.99 1.50
CA SER A 870 -43.37 12.62 1.09
C SER A 870 -42.49 11.86 2.10
N PRO A 871 -42.60 10.51 2.16
CA PRO A 871 -41.73 9.70 2.98
C PRO A 871 -40.28 9.85 2.57
N THR A 872 -39.36 9.73 3.54
CA THR A 872 -37.93 9.92 3.38
C THR A 872 -37.19 8.62 3.62
N THR A 873 -36.18 8.32 2.80
CA THR A 873 -35.26 7.22 3.04
C THR A 873 -34.38 7.57 4.23
N ILE A 874 -34.41 6.70 5.25
CA ILE A 874 -33.60 6.86 6.45
C ILE A 874 -32.81 5.58 6.73
N GLY A 875 -31.80 5.69 7.54
CA GLY A 875 -31.00 4.56 8.00
C GLY A 875 -29.69 5.01 8.56
N HIS A 876 -28.81 4.07 8.81
CA HIS A 876 -27.46 4.33 9.29
C HIS A 876 -26.46 4.10 8.17
N MET A 877 -25.56 5.05 7.96
CA MET A 877 -24.43 4.93 7.04
C MET A 877 -23.14 5.06 7.85
N HIS A 878 -22.15 4.22 7.54
CA HIS A 878 -20.83 4.41 8.12
C HIS A 878 -20.19 5.65 7.52
N TYR A 879 -20.19 6.74 8.27
CA TYR A 879 -19.78 8.06 7.82
C TYR A 879 -18.47 8.47 8.48
N LEU A 880 -17.49 8.91 7.67
CA LEU A 880 -16.12 9.16 8.08
C LEU A 880 -15.83 10.66 8.16
N LYS A 881 -15.06 11.06 9.16
CA LYS A 881 -14.45 12.40 9.23
C LYS A 881 -13.08 12.33 8.57
N LEU A 882 -12.85 13.11 7.52
CA LEU A 882 -11.60 13.09 6.77
C LEU A 882 -10.56 14.07 7.34
N HIS A 883 -9.28 13.81 7.04
CA HIS A 883 -8.15 14.62 7.48
C HIS A 883 -8.00 15.92 6.67
N HIS A 884 -9.12 16.58 6.38
CA HIS A 884 -9.21 17.88 5.71
C HIS A 884 -10.05 18.83 6.58
N LEU A 885 -9.53 19.07 7.79
CA LEU A 885 -10.21 19.89 8.78
C LEU A 885 -10.03 21.37 8.47
N VAL A 886 -11.08 22.14 8.68
CA VAL A 886 -11.08 23.58 8.38
C VAL A 886 -10.05 24.34 9.20
N ASP A 887 -9.79 23.94 10.42
CA ASP A 887 -8.83 24.61 11.31
C ASP A 887 -7.39 24.58 10.76
N ASP A 888 -7.06 23.55 10.00
CA ASP A 888 -5.75 23.44 9.35
C ASP A 888 -5.65 24.27 8.06
N LYS A 889 -6.76 24.76 7.53
CA LYS A 889 -6.84 25.43 6.23
C LYS A 889 -7.25 26.89 6.31
N ILE A 890 -7.97 27.28 7.35
CA ILE A 890 -8.41 28.67 7.52
C ILE A 890 -7.20 29.58 7.76
N HIS A 891 -7.08 30.59 6.95
CA HIS A 891 -5.94 31.50 7.01
C HIS A 891 -6.31 32.90 6.48
N ALA A 892 -5.81 33.95 7.13
CA ALA A 892 -5.92 35.33 6.69
C ALA A 892 -4.62 36.07 6.98
N ARG A 893 -4.34 37.09 6.18
CA ARG A 893 -3.16 37.91 6.34
C ARG A 893 -3.48 39.36 6.00
N SER A 894 -3.03 40.28 6.82
CA SER A 894 -2.96 41.73 6.48
C SER A 894 -1.52 42.09 6.06
N THR A 895 -0.56 41.93 6.96
CA THR A 895 0.87 42.14 6.73
C THR A 895 1.64 40.98 7.36
N GLY A 896 2.77 40.61 6.78
CA GLY A 896 3.57 39.48 7.30
C GLY A 896 4.92 39.36 6.59
N PRO A 897 5.59 38.23 6.65
CA PRO A 897 6.92 38.06 6.08
C PRO A 897 6.93 38.12 4.55
N TYR A 898 8.05 38.57 3.99
CA TYR A 898 8.29 38.70 2.57
C TYR A 898 9.51 37.86 2.15
N ALA A 899 9.52 37.42 0.90
CA ALA A 899 10.67 36.69 0.36
C ALA A 899 11.91 37.61 0.29
N LEU A 900 13.08 37.04 0.52
CA LEU A 900 14.34 37.81 0.56
C LEU A 900 14.72 38.41 -0.79
N VAL A 901 14.51 37.69 -1.88
CA VAL A 901 14.94 38.09 -3.23
C VAL A 901 13.89 38.99 -3.90
N THR A 902 12.65 38.52 -3.95
CA THR A 902 11.58 39.18 -4.69
C THR A 902 10.82 40.24 -3.91
N GLN A 903 10.99 40.29 -2.58
CA GLN A 903 10.23 41.14 -1.67
C GLN A 903 8.71 41.01 -1.82
N GLN A 904 8.25 39.89 -2.25
CA GLN A 904 6.83 39.54 -2.36
C GLN A 904 6.39 38.74 -1.14
N PRO A 905 5.10 38.83 -0.72
CA PRO A 905 4.59 38.00 0.35
C PRO A 905 4.87 36.50 0.11
N LEU A 906 5.22 35.77 1.17
CA LEU A 906 5.39 34.34 1.13
C LEU A 906 4.05 33.65 0.87
N GLY A 907 4.05 32.43 0.38
CA GLY A 907 2.86 31.59 0.20
C GLY A 907 2.66 30.59 1.33
N GLY A 908 1.43 30.20 1.59
CA GLY A 908 1.07 29.16 2.54
C GLY A 908 0.77 29.64 3.96
N LYS A 909 -0.07 28.88 4.67
CA LYS A 909 -0.48 29.19 6.05
C LYS A 909 0.68 29.09 7.04
N ALA A 910 1.56 28.11 6.88
CA ALA A 910 2.68 27.88 7.79
C ALA A 910 3.69 29.04 7.79
N GLN A 911 3.86 29.74 6.69
CA GLN A 911 4.73 30.90 6.56
C GLN A 911 4.00 32.25 6.80
N PHE A 912 2.76 32.23 7.26
CA PHE A 912 1.90 33.39 7.34
C PHE A 912 1.85 34.17 6.02
N GLY A 913 1.66 33.39 4.91
CA GLY A 913 1.67 33.89 3.55
C GLY A 913 0.37 34.54 3.11
N GLY A 914 0.42 35.23 1.97
CA GLY A 914 -0.74 35.82 1.32
C GLY A 914 -1.20 35.00 0.11
N GLN A 915 -2.38 35.34 -0.39
CA GLN A 915 -2.92 34.74 -1.60
C GLN A 915 -2.23 35.32 -2.84
N ARG A 916 -1.97 34.48 -3.82
CA ARG A 916 -1.44 34.91 -5.11
C ARG A 916 -2.58 35.44 -5.98
N PHE A 917 -2.54 36.70 -6.31
CA PHE A 917 -3.40 37.31 -7.32
C PHE A 917 -2.66 37.29 -8.65
N GLY A 918 -2.85 36.19 -9.41
CA GLY A 918 -2.13 35.96 -10.65
C GLY A 918 -2.67 36.76 -11.83
N GLU A 919 -2.04 36.58 -12.97
CA GLU A 919 -2.41 37.25 -14.22
C GLU A 919 -3.83 36.92 -14.66
N MET A 920 -4.26 35.68 -14.49
CA MET A 920 -5.63 35.25 -14.84
C MET A 920 -6.70 35.91 -13.95
N GLU A 921 -6.40 36.10 -12.66
CA GLU A 921 -7.29 36.78 -11.71
C GLU A 921 -7.42 38.29 -12.05
N VAL A 922 -6.35 38.88 -12.54
CA VAL A 922 -6.36 40.24 -13.07
C VAL A 922 -7.29 40.33 -14.26
N TRP A 923 -7.23 39.38 -15.20
CA TRP A 923 -8.13 39.32 -16.35
C TRP A 923 -9.60 39.22 -15.94
N ALA A 924 -9.88 38.44 -14.91
CA ALA A 924 -11.24 38.29 -14.40
C ALA A 924 -11.78 39.60 -13.85
N LEU A 925 -10.99 40.40 -13.12
CA LEU A 925 -11.39 41.72 -12.64
C LEU A 925 -11.56 42.72 -13.78
N GLU A 926 -10.67 42.67 -14.78
CA GLU A 926 -10.81 43.50 -15.98
C GLU A 926 -12.10 43.19 -16.73
N ALA A 927 -12.49 41.91 -16.84
CA ALA A 927 -13.75 41.49 -17.45
C ALA A 927 -14.99 42.05 -16.71
N TYR A 928 -14.92 42.17 -15.40
CA TYR A 928 -15.97 42.80 -14.59
C TYR A 928 -15.94 44.35 -14.61
N GLY A 929 -14.93 44.94 -15.23
CA GLY A 929 -14.75 46.40 -15.24
C GLY A 929 -14.42 47.00 -13.89
N ALA A 930 -13.79 46.23 -13.01
CA ALA A 930 -13.35 46.69 -11.70
C ALA A 930 -12.31 47.81 -11.85
N SER A 931 -12.53 48.95 -11.23
CA SER A 931 -11.61 50.08 -11.29
C SER A 931 -10.47 50.05 -10.27
N TYR A 932 -10.51 49.12 -9.30
CA TYR A 932 -9.55 49.00 -8.22
C TYR A 932 -9.06 47.59 -8.05
#